data_d1d03d56df8d70aba4c0fc9d2375677b
#
_entry.id   d1d03d56df8d70aba4c0fc9d2375677b
#
_cell.length_a   1.000
_cell.length_b   1.000
_cell.length_c   1.000
_cell.angle_alpha   90.00
_cell.angle_beta   90.00
_cell.angle_gamma   90.00
#
_symmetry.space_group_name_H-M   'P 1'
#
loop_
_entity.id
_entity.type
_entity.pdbx_description
1 polymer ?
#
loop_
_entity_poly.entity_id
_entity_poly.type
_entity_poly.pdbx_seq_one_letter_code
_entity_poly.pdbx_strand_id
1 'polypeptide(L)'
;GRWQRALLWGVLLAAWEAAWGQLRYSVPEEMPKGSFVGDLVKDLGLQLPEIRDRGIRVVSESTTQYFSLHGKTGHLVTAERIDREQLCRLVEKCVLRCELIVEGQMQVYGIEVEITDINDNAPSFRQAEEDLRLSEMTAPGSRFPLAEAHDPDSGRNSLQNYELSGNEHFSLAVQAGPGGDQRPELVLAKSLDREEAAFHELVLRAIDGGDPARTGTARIRVTVVDANDNAPVFSQVEYTVRVPEDVPVGSVLVTVMATDADEGLNGRVKYGFQKISDRTSDLFYLDSETGEITVKDDLDFEDVSSHELEVQARDGGELSDTAKVVITVTDVNDNVPKISLRSALNEISEDGPPGTVVALLHVQDRDSGANGEVRCSLNGNVPFRLEKSYEDYYRVVTARELDREQVSEYNVTVRAADGGSPPLQSSAVLSLRVLDVNDNAPVFAQERYSARVAENNAAGALVLRVRATDADWGQNARVRYRLSEGRVRGAALSSYVSVQAETGALYALRSFDYEEVRELEVWVLAEDGGAPALSSNVSVRLEIVDENDNAPQVLYPPAGSSVGLWSGVELAPRWSEPGALAGGSLTRWLVLAVAAVSCLFVAFLLLLLALRVRRWRREQLLAAESGALRGVPVSHFVGIDGVRAFLQSYSHEVSLTADSRKSQLRFSGGSCCDTLPARPAPDEPAPLLGDGDPA
;
A
#
# COMPACT_ATOMS: atom_id res chain seq x y z
N GLY A 1 68.74 -49.30 -79.56
CA GLY A 1 69.96 -48.90 -78.82
C GLY A 1 70.79 -47.80 -79.50
N ARG A 2 70.95 -47.75 -80.79
CA ARG A 2 71.83 -46.74 -81.43
C ARG A 2 71.14 -45.41 -81.77
N TRP A 3 69.87 -45.44 -82.02
CA TRP A 3 69.05 -44.24 -82.33
C TRP A 3 68.72 -43.39 -81.05
N GLN A 4 68.54 -44.01 -79.93
CA GLN A 4 68.30 -43.27 -78.67
C GLN A 4 69.53 -42.49 -78.19
N ARG A 5 70.75 -43.05 -78.45
CA ARG A 5 71.97 -42.32 -78.09
C ARG A 5 72.24 -41.13 -79.04
N ALA A 6 71.89 -41.24 -80.34
CA ALA A 6 72.00 -40.11 -81.24
C ALA A 6 71.04 -38.97 -80.95
N LEU A 7 69.81 -39.27 -80.51
CA LEU A 7 68.87 -38.25 -80.08
C LEU A 7 69.31 -37.59 -78.75
N LEU A 8 69.91 -38.40 -77.84
CA LEU A 8 70.42 -37.83 -76.59
C LEU A 8 71.63 -36.90 -76.83
N TRP A 9 72.49 -37.24 -77.78
CA TRP A 9 73.61 -36.35 -78.19
C TRP A 9 73.10 -35.13 -78.94
N GLY A 10 72.08 -35.26 -79.78
CA GLY A 10 71.44 -34.12 -80.42
C GLY A 10 70.81 -33.15 -79.49
N VAL A 11 70.12 -33.66 -78.46
CA VAL A 11 69.50 -32.81 -77.43
C VAL A 11 70.59 -32.20 -76.51
N LEU A 12 71.67 -32.93 -76.20
CA LEU A 12 72.80 -32.39 -75.45
C LEU A 12 73.57 -31.33 -76.21
N LEU A 13 73.76 -31.50 -77.54
CA LEU A 13 74.40 -30.48 -78.40
C LEU A 13 73.45 -29.24 -78.57
N ALA A 14 72.14 -29.42 -78.76
CA ALA A 14 71.22 -28.32 -78.80
C ALA A 14 71.09 -27.59 -77.46
N ALA A 15 71.24 -28.33 -76.34
CA ALA A 15 71.28 -27.71 -75.03
C ALA A 15 72.61 -26.98 -74.76
N TRP A 16 73.71 -27.34 -75.52
CA TRP A 16 74.97 -26.62 -75.37
C TRP A 16 75.03 -25.34 -76.21
N GLU A 17 74.33 -25.26 -77.32
CA GLU A 17 74.20 -24.00 -78.09
C GLU A 17 73.30 -22.99 -77.45
N ALA A 18 72.42 -23.38 -76.55
CA ALA A 18 71.60 -22.49 -75.77
C ALA A 18 72.28 -21.87 -74.53
N ALA A 19 73.54 -22.25 -74.26
CA ALA A 19 74.33 -21.71 -73.18
C ALA A 19 75.29 -20.55 -73.65
N TRP A 20 74.84 -19.70 -74.55
CA TRP A 20 75.43 -18.38 -74.72
C TRP A 20 75.05 -17.49 -73.55
N GLY A 21 76.07 -17.20 -72.70
CA GLY A 21 75.93 -16.60 -71.40
C GLY A 21 75.10 -15.34 -71.38
N GLN A 22 73.86 -15.45 -70.82
CA GLN A 22 73.17 -14.27 -70.31
C GLN A 22 74.05 -13.67 -69.22
N LEU A 23 74.40 -12.41 -69.36
CA LEU A 23 75.09 -11.67 -68.31
C LEU A 23 74.09 -11.38 -67.18
N ARG A 24 74.49 -11.74 -66.00
CA ARG A 24 73.70 -11.54 -64.84
C ARG A 24 74.42 -10.60 -63.87
N TYR A 25 73.76 -9.53 -63.52
CA TYR A 25 74.21 -8.58 -62.52
C TYR A 25 73.18 -8.50 -61.42
N SER A 26 73.59 -8.06 -60.25
CA SER A 26 72.72 -7.79 -59.12
C SER A 26 73.10 -6.43 -58.58
N VAL A 27 72.09 -5.60 -58.42
CA VAL A 27 72.28 -4.27 -57.91
C VAL A 27 71.15 -3.98 -56.87
N PRO A 28 71.53 -3.36 -55.78
CA PRO A 28 70.48 -2.88 -54.86
C PRO A 28 69.65 -1.78 -55.55
N GLU A 29 68.41 -1.76 -55.22
CA GLU A 29 67.51 -0.63 -55.62
C GLU A 29 67.99 0.67 -55.01
N GLU A 30 67.27 1.75 -55.32
CA GLU A 30 67.50 3.09 -54.76
C GLU A 30 68.93 3.64 -55.14
N MET A 31 69.64 2.99 -56.00
CA MET A 31 70.96 3.49 -56.46
C MET A 31 70.82 4.76 -57.24
N PRO A 32 71.61 5.79 -56.95
CA PRO A 32 71.62 7.03 -57.71
C PRO A 32 71.98 6.85 -59.16
N LYS A 33 71.47 7.70 -60.04
CA LYS A 33 71.80 7.73 -61.44
C LYS A 33 73.32 7.75 -61.68
N GLY A 34 73.80 6.87 -62.54
CA GLY A 34 75.24 6.76 -62.85
C GLY A 34 75.97 5.75 -61.98
N SER A 35 75.28 5.06 -61.06
CA SER A 35 75.89 4.00 -60.25
C SER A 35 76.34 2.81 -61.06
N PHE A 36 77.43 2.20 -60.66
CA PHE A 36 78.03 1.04 -61.35
C PHE A 36 77.19 -0.19 -61.18
N VAL A 37 76.86 -0.89 -62.28
CA VAL A 37 76.11 -2.15 -62.33
C VAL A 37 77.03 -3.34 -62.66
N GLY A 38 77.82 -3.19 -63.69
CA GLY A 38 78.74 -4.25 -64.14
C GLY A 38 79.72 -3.77 -65.19
N ASP A 39 80.81 -4.53 -65.39
CA ASP A 39 81.84 -4.22 -66.37
C ASP A 39 81.64 -5.06 -67.67
N LEU A 40 80.79 -4.54 -68.54
CA LEU A 40 80.45 -5.20 -69.81
C LEU A 40 81.62 -5.43 -70.70
N VAL A 41 82.64 -4.57 -70.67
CA VAL A 41 83.88 -4.72 -71.48
C VAL A 41 84.67 -5.94 -71.07
N LYS A 42 84.84 -6.08 -69.78
CA LYS A 42 85.58 -7.23 -69.23
C LYS A 42 84.81 -8.54 -69.42
N ASP A 43 83.54 -8.55 -69.13
CA ASP A 43 82.70 -9.76 -69.11
C ASP A 43 82.36 -10.27 -70.50
N LEU A 44 82.31 -9.41 -71.52
CA LEU A 44 82.17 -9.78 -72.94
C LEU A 44 83.46 -9.84 -73.71
N GLY A 45 84.59 -9.52 -73.07
CA GLY A 45 85.89 -9.51 -73.72
C GLY A 45 86.02 -8.46 -74.84
N LEU A 46 85.28 -7.39 -74.78
CA LEU A 46 85.28 -6.31 -75.73
C LEU A 46 86.47 -5.35 -75.47
N GLN A 47 87.05 -4.75 -76.54
CA GLN A 47 88.10 -3.72 -76.32
C GLN A 47 87.53 -2.31 -76.32
N LEU A 48 88.04 -1.47 -75.42
CA LEU A 48 87.54 -0.10 -75.24
C LEU A 48 87.51 0.77 -76.52
N PRO A 49 88.45 0.63 -77.48
CA PRO A 49 88.37 1.37 -78.74
C PRO A 49 87.11 0.98 -79.56
N GLU A 50 86.74 -0.29 -79.47
CA GLU A 50 85.60 -0.82 -80.23
C GLU A 50 84.26 -0.26 -79.78
N ILE A 51 84.18 0.16 -78.55
CA ILE A 51 82.95 0.80 -77.94
C ILE A 51 82.68 2.18 -78.52
N ARG A 52 83.73 2.98 -78.81
CA ARG A 52 83.60 4.32 -79.36
C ARG A 52 83.29 4.38 -80.85
N ASP A 53 83.85 3.41 -81.61
CA ASP A 53 83.79 3.47 -83.06
C ASP A 53 82.67 2.62 -83.68
N ARG A 54 81.99 1.74 -82.90
CA ARG A 54 81.07 0.71 -83.45
C ARG A 54 79.60 0.94 -82.99
N GLY A 55 79.20 2.04 -82.31
CA GLY A 55 77.84 2.29 -81.94
C GLY A 55 77.23 1.23 -81.03
N ILE A 56 77.71 1.15 -79.77
CA ILE A 56 77.14 0.24 -78.76
C ILE A 56 76.05 0.99 -77.98
N ARG A 57 74.89 0.38 -77.87
CA ARG A 57 73.76 0.95 -77.06
C ARG A 57 73.08 -0.12 -76.24
N VAL A 58 72.62 0.26 -75.12
CA VAL A 58 71.73 -0.56 -74.22
C VAL A 58 70.32 -0.23 -74.58
N VAL A 59 69.49 -1.22 -74.86
CA VAL A 59 68.05 -1.09 -75.12
C VAL A 59 67.32 -1.89 -74.07
N SER A 60 66.31 -1.30 -73.43
CA SER A 60 65.53 -1.94 -72.46
C SER A 60 64.24 -2.45 -73.08
N GLU A 61 63.68 -3.56 -72.62
CA GLU A 61 62.36 -4.07 -73.03
C GLU A 61 61.25 -3.20 -72.51
N SER A 62 61.51 -2.41 -71.48
CA SER A 62 60.56 -1.49 -70.86
C SER A 62 60.55 -0.11 -71.49
N THR A 63 59.44 0.65 -71.32
CA THR A 63 59.34 2.02 -71.83
C THR A 63 60.34 2.99 -71.22
N THR A 64 60.80 2.69 -69.99
CA THR A 64 61.79 3.47 -69.27
C THR A 64 63.19 2.78 -69.37
N GLN A 65 64.20 3.55 -69.72
CA GLN A 65 65.58 3.00 -69.81
C GLN A 65 66.22 3.16 -68.44
N TYR A 66 66.32 2.04 -67.70
CA TYR A 66 66.88 2.01 -66.34
C TYR A 66 68.39 1.88 -66.36
N PHE A 67 68.95 1.36 -67.44
CA PHE A 67 70.42 1.12 -67.61
C PHE A 67 70.96 1.82 -68.81
N SER A 68 72.18 2.29 -68.70
CA SER A 68 72.89 2.91 -69.78
C SER A 68 74.39 2.52 -69.79
N LEU A 69 75.07 2.62 -70.97
CA LEU A 69 76.50 2.35 -71.07
C LEU A 69 77.24 3.66 -70.78
N HIS A 70 78.23 3.59 -69.86
CA HIS A 70 79.15 4.70 -69.63
C HIS A 70 80.16 4.81 -70.77
N GLY A 71 80.02 5.88 -71.58
CA GLY A 71 80.73 6.01 -72.86
C GLY A 71 82.28 6.04 -72.80
N LYS A 72 82.90 6.23 -71.62
CA LYS A 72 84.34 6.24 -71.44
C LYS A 72 84.93 4.92 -70.91
N THR A 73 84.15 4.24 -70.05
CA THR A 73 84.63 3.04 -69.37
C THR A 73 83.99 1.76 -69.89
N GLY A 74 82.90 1.83 -70.61
CA GLY A 74 82.12 0.67 -71.05
C GLY A 74 81.35 -0.08 -69.97
N HIS A 75 81.24 0.55 -68.81
CA HIS A 75 80.46 -0.06 -67.70
C HIS A 75 78.99 0.13 -67.92
N LEU A 76 78.20 -0.86 -67.54
CA LEU A 76 76.79 -0.72 -67.36
C LEU A 76 76.52 0.13 -66.09
N VAL A 77 75.75 1.20 -66.22
CA VAL A 77 75.48 2.09 -65.13
C VAL A 77 73.96 2.35 -65.08
N THR A 78 73.44 2.67 -63.90
CA THR A 78 72.04 3.08 -63.75
C THR A 78 71.76 4.34 -64.51
N ALA A 79 70.67 4.39 -65.32
CA ALA A 79 70.24 5.59 -66.06
C ALA A 79 69.20 6.36 -65.33
N GLU A 80 68.39 5.69 -64.50
CA GLU A 80 67.38 6.25 -63.60
C GLU A 80 67.42 5.52 -62.26
N ARG A 81 66.93 6.13 -61.24
CA ARG A 81 66.70 5.49 -59.92
C ARG A 81 65.71 4.34 -60.10
N ILE A 82 66.05 3.20 -59.56
CA ILE A 82 65.18 2.02 -59.62
C ILE A 82 64.54 1.82 -58.28
N ASP A 83 63.25 1.77 -58.28
CA ASP A 83 62.39 1.48 -57.14
C ASP A 83 61.75 0.10 -57.45
N ARG A 84 62.13 -0.89 -56.70
CA ARG A 84 61.76 -2.29 -56.93
C ARG A 84 60.23 -2.48 -56.69
N GLU A 85 59.67 -1.81 -55.71
CA GLU A 85 58.25 -1.94 -55.32
C GLU A 85 57.32 -1.37 -56.37
N GLN A 86 57.76 -0.33 -57.04
CA GLN A 86 57.00 0.23 -58.18
C GLN A 86 57.05 -0.66 -59.41
N LEU A 87 58.19 -1.33 -59.59
CA LEU A 87 58.43 -2.14 -60.78
C LEU A 87 57.93 -3.57 -60.66
N CYS A 88 58.30 -4.26 -59.59
CA CYS A 88 58.13 -5.68 -59.42
C CYS A 88 57.01 -6.03 -58.43
N ARG A 89 56.67 -5.12 -57.65
CA ARG A 89 55.63 -5.32 -56.62
C ARG A 89 55.89 -6.58 -55.77
N LEU A 90 55.00 -7.55 -55.87
CA LEU A 90 55.06 -8.80 -55.08
C LEU A 90 55.86 -9.93 -55.71
N VAL A 91 56.60 -9.66 -56.78
CA VAL A 91 57.48 -10.70 -57.46
C VAL A 91 58.73 -10.91 -56.63
N GLU A 92 58.94 -12.14 -56.17
CA GLU A 92 60.07 -12.50 -55.29
C GLU A 92 61.45 -12.18 -55.93
N LYS A 93 61.58 -12.37 -57.24
CA LYS A 93 62.77 -12.01 -57.96
C LYS A 93 62.49 -10.94 -59.00
N CYS A 94 62.97 -9.74 -58.69
CA CYS A 94 62.86 -8.62 -59.60
C CYS A 94 64.05 -8.62 -60.60
N VAL A 95 63.79 -8.95 -61.85
CA VAL A 95 64.84 -9.04 -62.91
C VAL A 95 64.45 -8.12 -64.05
N LEU A 96 65.24 -7.13 -64.27
CA LEU A 96 65.12 -6.26 -65.45
C LEU A 96 65.97 -6.78 -66.56
N ARG A 97 65.39 -6.90 -67.74
CA ARG A 97 66.13 -7.36 -68.96
C ARG A 97 66.44 -6.17 -69.83
N CYS A 98 67.64 -6.16 -70.27
CA CYS A 98 68.08 -5.21 -71.28
C CYS A 98 68.98 -5.92 -72.31
N GLU A 99 69.08 -5.39 -73.49
CA GLU A 99 69.89 -5.90 -74.55
C GLU A 99 71.02 -4.92 -74.86
N LEU A 100 72.19 -5.44 -74.95
CA LEU A 100 73.32 -4.72 -75.47
C LEU A 100 73.46 -5.00 -76.99
N ILE A 101 73.22 -3.97 -77.78
CA ILE A 101 73.33 -4.06 -79.22
C ILE A 101 74.67 -3.49 -79.64
N VAL A 102 75.49 -4.30 -80.32
CA VAL A 102 76.75 -3.93 -80.91
C VAL A 102 76.60 -3.82 -82.41
N GLU A 103 76.28 -2.62 -82.92
CA GLU A 103 75.88 -2.38 -84.29
C GLU A 103 76.95 -2.84 -85.32
N GLY A 104 78.24 -2.69 -84.97
CA GLY A 104 79.35 -3.08 -85.84
C GLY A 104 79.55 -4.56 -86.06
N GLN A 105 79.01 -5.40 -85.18
CA GLN A 105 79.11 -6.89 -85.31
C GLN A 105 77.71 -7.52 -85.49
N MET A 106 76.67 -6.74 -85.50
CA MET A 106 75.21 -7.23 -85.48
C MET A 106 74.98 -8.29 -84.41
N GLN A 107 75.59 -8.11 -83.25
CA GLN A 107 75.37 -9.01 -82.12
C GLN A 107 74.58 -8.35 -81.02
N VAL A 108 73.68 -9.15 -80.41
CA VAL A 108 72.85 -8.75 -79.30
C VAL A 108 73.18 -9.66 -78.14
N TYR A 109 73.48 -9.06 -77.02
CA TYR A 109 73.71 -9.76 -75.77
C TYR A 109 72.62 -9.47 -74.81
N GLY A 110 71.95 -10.52 -74.28
CA GLY A 110 70.94 -10.34 -73.22
C GLY A 110 71.59 -10.12 -71.86
N ILE A 111 71.16 -9.11 -71.18
CA ILE A 111 71.63 -8.78 -69.83
C ILE A 111 70.42 -8.89 -68.89
N GLU A 112 70.59 -9.68 -67.85
CA GLU A 112 69.64 -9.76 -66.76
C GLU A 112 70.26 -9.05 -65.54
N VAL A 113 69.50 -8.06 -65.02
CA VAL A 113 69.91 -7.35 -63.80
C VAL A 113 68.85 -7.63 -62.74
N GLU A 114 69.31 -8.39 -61.74
CA GLU A 114 68.49 -8.64 -60.55
C GLU A 114 68.55 -7.42 -59.64
N ILE A 115 67.42 -6.88 -59.36
CA ILE A 115 67.25 -5.74 -58.41
C ILE A 115 67.06 -6.36 -57.03
N THR A 116 68.04 -6.15 -56.17
CA THR A 116 67.97 -6.62 -54.80
C THR A 116 67.29 -5.57 -53.92
N ASP A 117 66.47 -6.07 -53.13
CA ASP A 117 65.63 -5.30 -52.15
C ASP A 117 66.52 -4.69 -51.07
N ILE A 118 66.28 -3.49 -50.71
CA ILE A 118 66.80 -2.83 -49.53
C ILE A 118 65.63 -2.49 -48.58
N ASN A 119 65.85 -2.51 -47.29
CA ASN A 119 64.84 -2.23 -46.30
C ASN A 119 64.57 -0.70 -46.26
N ASP A 120 63.88 -0.17 -47.27
CA ASP A 120 63.58 1.27 -47.33
C ASP A 120 62.10 1.63 -47.00
N ASN A 121 61.22 0.65 -46.95
CA ASN A 121 59.87 0.77 -46.49
C ASN A 121 59.72 0.21 -45.07
N ALA A 122 58.70 0.69 -44.37
CA ALA A 122 58.29 0.17 -43.06
C ALA A 122 56.92 -0.48 -43.19
N PRO A 123 56.64 -1.57 -42.48
CA PRO A 123 55.32 -2.13 -42.42
C PRO A 123 54.30 -1.04 -42.06
N SER A 124 53.21 -0.94 -42.78
CA SER A 124 52.20 0.09 -42.57
C SER A 124 50.80 -0.49 -42.44
N PHE A 125 50.04 -0.01 -41.48
CA PHE A 125 48.66 -0.38 -41.34
C PHE A 125 47.78 0.57 -42.14
N ARG A 126 46.70 0.06 -42.74
CA ARG A 126 45.75 0.86 -43.50
C ARG A 126 45.05 1.90 -42.63
N GLN A 127 44.81 1.59 -41.36
CA GLN A 127 44.24 2.47 -40.35
C GLN A 127 45.18 2.49 -39.15
N ALA A 128 45.45 3.67 -38.61
CA ALA A 128 46.26 3.84 -37.40
C ALA A 128 45.55 3.45 -36.11
N GLU A 129 44.22 3.42 -36.14
CA GLU A 129 43.37 3.08 -35.00
C GLU A 129 42.30 2.09 -35.45
N GLU A 130 42.03 1.08 -34.63
CA GLU A 130 41.01 0.06 -34.80
C GLU A 130 40.18 -0.05 -33.53
N ASP A 131 38.83 0.13 -33.67
CA ASP A 131 37.87 0.02 -32.57
C ASP A 131 37.16 -1.34 -32.61
N LEU A 132 37.35 -2.14 -31.57
CA LEU A 132 36.66 -3.41 -31.37
C LEU A 132 35.64 -3.24 -30.23
N ARG A 133 34.45 -3.78 -30.40
CA ARG A 133 33.43 -3.83 -29.36
C ARG A 133 33.20 -5.29 -28.99
N LEU A 134 33.47 -5.63 -27.73
CA LEU A 134 33.33 -6.98 -27.20
C LEU A 134 32.44 -6.95 -25.99
N SER A 135 31.45 -7.83 -25.95
CA SER A 135 30.67 -8.01 -24.71
C SER A 135 31.58 -8.66 -23.65
N GLU A 136 31.43 -8.24 -22.40
CA GLU A 136 32.15 -8.86 -21.28
C GLU A 136 31.83 -10.36 -21.13
N MET A 137 30.62 -10.79 -21.52
CA MET A 137 30.23 -12.21 -21.57
C MET A 137 31.00 -13.00 -22.63
N THR A 138 31.92 -12.37 -23.41
CA THR A 138 32.73 -13.06 -24.43
C THR A 138 33.64 -14.09 -23.78
N ALA A 139 33.54 -15.32 -24.24
CA ALA A 139 34.30 -16.41 -23.64
C ALA A 139 35.80 -16.25 -23.87
N PRO A 140 36.65 -16.48 -22.87
CA PRO A 140 38.10 -16.61 -23.08
C PRO A 140 38.44 -17.64 -24.15
N GLY A 141 39.41 -17.35 -24.99
CA GLY A 141 39.80 -18.13 -26.17
C GLY A 141 39.12 -17.66 -27.46
N SER A 142 38.18 -16.71 -27.40
CA SER A 142 37.61 -16.08 -28.60
C SER A 142 38.66 -15.32 -29.37
N ARG A 143 38.56 -15.37 -30.71
CA ARG A 143 39.53 -14.80 -31.64
C ARG A 143 38.89 -13.74 -32.52
N PHE A 144 39.55 -12.62 -32.67
CA PHE A 144 39.11 -11.48 -33.46
C PHE A 144 40.18 -11.13 -34.47
N PRO A 145 39.86 -11.11 -35.78
CA PRO A 145 40.81 -10.73 -36.80
C PRO A 145 41.19 -9.26 -36.63
N LEU A 146 42.45 -8.95 -36.74
CA LEU A 146 42.99 -7.60 -36.73
C LEU A 146 43.40 -7.17 -38.13
N ALA A 147 43.56 -5.87 -38.32
CA ALA A 147 44.03 -5.31 -39.55
C ALA A 147 45.45 -5.82 -39.87
N GLU A 148 45.66 -6.30 -41.09
CA GLU A 148 46.94 -6.72 -41.61
C GLU A 148 47.82 -5.50 -41.94
N ALA A 149 49.08 -5.54 -41.56
CA ALA A 149 50.07 -4.58 -42.04
C ALA A 149 50.53 -4.95 -43.44
N HIS A 150 50.78 -4.00 -44.26
CA HIS A 150 51.37 -4.14 -45.57
C HIS A 150 52.78 -3.58 -45.59
N ASP A 151 53.71 -4.41 -46.05
CA ASP A 151 55.08 -4.08 -46.27
C ASP A 151 55.41 -4.29 -47.75
N PRO A 152 55.81 -3.25 -48.47
CA PRO A 152 56.13 -3.39 -49.89
C PRO A 152 57.42 -4.13 -50.16
N ASP A 153 58.37 -4.16 -49.18
CA ASP A 153 59.64 -4.77 -49.29
C ASP A 153 59.55 -6.30 -49.44
N SER A 154 60.55 -6.95 -49.90
CA SER A 154 60.51 -8.38 -50.20
C SER A 154 61.48 -9.24 -49.40
N GLY A 155 61.17 -10.53 -49.31
CA GLY A 155 62.07 -11.53 -48.70
C GLY A 155 62.22 -11.28 -47.19
N ARG A 156 63.49 -11.04 -46.80
CA ARG A 156 63.76 -10.76 -45.37
C ARG A 156 63.36 -9.37 -44.91
N ASN A 157 63.33 -8.41 -45.81
CA ASN A 157 62.99 -7.04 -45.50
C ASN A 157 61.47 -6.86 -45.39
N SER A 158 60.67 -7.79 -45.93
CA SER A 158 59.20 -7.75 -45.75
C SER A 158 58.80 -8.05 -44.31
N LEU A 159 57.53 -7.86 -44.03
CA LEU A 159 56.90 -8.16 -42.73
C LEU A 159 57.27 -9.56 -42.25
N GLN A 160 57.86 -9.66 -41.05
CA GLN A 160 58.28 -10.93 -40.44
C GLN A 160 57.46 -11.28 -39.19
N ASN A 161 57.05 -10.31 -38.42
CA ASN A 161 56.43 -10.58 -37.13
C ASN A 161 55.49 -9.51 -36.70
N TYR A 162 54.51 -9.90 -35.87
CA TYR A 162 53.62 -9.00 -35.12
C TYR A 162 53.92 -9.15 -33.64
N GLU A 163 53.84 -8.05 -32.92
CA GLU A 163 53.93 -7.97 -31.48
C GLU A 163 52.73 -7.16 -30.94
N LEU A 164 52.13 -7.61 -29.83
CA LEU A 164 51.10 -6.89 -29.13
C LEU A 164 51.67 -6.31 -27.84
N SER A 165 51.42 -5.05 -27.57
CA SER A 165 51.75 -4.44 -26.26
C SER A 165 51.05 -5.16 -25.14
N GLY A 166 51.75 -5.41 -24.04
CA GLY A 166 51.28 -6.25 -22.96
C GLY A 166 49.98 -5.77 -22.32
N ASN A 167 48.99 -6.63 -22.34
CA ASN A 167 47.77 -6.58 -21.55
C ASN A 167 47.44 -8.01 -21.16
N GLU A 168 47.11 -8.26 -19.91
CA GLU A 168 46.91 -9.63 -19.43
C GLU A 168 45.60 -10.26 -19.93
N HIS A 169 44.64 -9.43 -20.38
CA HIS A 169 43.38 -9.90 -20.93
C HIS A 169 43.48 -10.36 -22.39
N PHE A 170 44.51 -9.92 -23.11
CA PHE A 170 44.66 -10.20 -24.54
C PHE A 170 46.00 -10.80 -24.89
N SER A 171 45.97 -11.67 -25.83
CA SER A 171 47.17 -12.25 -26.46
C SER A 171 47.06 -12.19 -27.98
N LEU A 172 48.18 -12.26 -28.67
CA LEU A 172 48.23 -12.25 -30.12
C LEU A 172 48.41 -13.68 -30.64
N ALA A 173 47.60 -14.05 -31.61
CA ALA A 173 47.82 -15.22 -32.44
C ALA A 173 48.07 -14.76 -33.88
N VAL A 174 48.99 -15.40 -34.57
CA VAL A 174 49.26 -15.11 -35.98
C VAL A 174 49.00 -16.36 -36.80
N GLN A 175 48.06 -16.27 -37.71
CA GLN A 175 47.77 -17.37 -38.64
C GLN A 175 48.58 -17.19 -39.95
N ALA A 176 49.26 -18.26 -40.43
CA ALA A 176 49.85 -18.25 -41.71
C ALA A 176 48.85 -18.55 -42.83
N GLY A 177 48.66 -17.62 -43.75
CA GLY A 177 47.76 -17.76 -44.91
C GLY A 177 48.46 -18.67 -46.04
N PRO A 178 47.63 -19.10 -46.99
CA PRO A 178 48.12 -19.99 -48.09
C PRO A 178 49.18 -19.36 -48.97
N GLY A 179 49.35 -18.03 -48.93
CA GLY A 179 50.36 -17.28 -49.70
C GLY A 179 51.61 -16.88 -48.92
N GLY A 180 51.67 -17.29 -47.63
CA GLY A 180 52.71 -16.81 -46.73
C GLY A 180 52.34 -15.55 -45.96
N ASP A 181 51.15 -15.01 -46.22
CA ASP A 181 50.64 -13.84 -45.51
C ASP A 181 50.38 -14.16 -44.04
N GLN A 182 50.76 -13.25 -43.18
CA GLN A 182 50.57 -13.36 -41.74
C GLN A 182 49.31 -12.57 -41.33
N ARG A 183 48.35 -13.29 -40.76
CA ARG A 183 47.11 -12.70 -40.28
C ARG A 183 47.09 -12.61 -38.76
N PRO A 184 47.18 -11.40 -38.21
CA PRO A 184 47.11 -11.24 -36.77
C PRO A 184 45.70 -11.40 -36.28
N GLU A 185 45.51 -12.11 -35.18
CA GLU A 185 44.26 -12.27 -34.46
C GLU A 185 44.44 -11.88 -32.99
N LEU A 186 43.53 -11.06 -32.47
CA LEU A 186 43.45 -10.80 -31.05
C LEU A 186 42.72 -11.95 -30.38
N VAL A 187 43.34 -12.55 -29.38
CA VAL A 187 42.78 -13.66 -28.62
C VAL A 187 42.48 -13.18 -27.21
N LEU A 188 41.23 -13.32 -26.76
CA LEU A 188 40.84 -13.03 -25.38
C LEU A 188 41.45 -14.13 -24.48
N ALA A 189 42.36 -13.76 -23.60
CA ALA A 189 43.04 -14.67 -22.68
C ALA A 189 42.33 -14.78 -21.31
N LYS A 190 41.77 -13.69 -20.79
CA LYS A 190 40.99 -13.62 -19.54
C LYS A 190 39.62 -13.03 -19.82
N SER A 191 38.65 -13.34 -18.95
CA SER A 191 37.34 -12.71 -19.01
C SER A 191 37.43 -11.18 -18.90
N LEU A 192 36.54 -10.52 -19.59
CA LEU A 192 36.36 -9.08 -19.47
C LEU A 192 35.32 -8.81 -18.37
N ASP A 193 35.42 -7.64 -17.79
CA ASP A 193 34.52 -7.12 -16.75
C ASP A 193 34.46 -5.62 -17.00
N ARG A 194 33.31 -5.12 -17.43
CA ARG A 194 33.13 -3.71 -17.76
C ARG A 194 33.20 -2.84 -16.52
N GLU A 195 32.76 -3.38 -15.37
CA GLU A 195 32.75 -2.68 -14.08
C GLU A 195 34.20 -2.49 -13.59
N GLU A 196 35.11 -3.37 -13.97
CA GLU A 196 36.55 -3.22 -13.69
C GLU A 196 37.20 -2.30 -14.72
N ALA A 197 36.94 -2.52 -16.04
CA ALA A 197 37.54 -1.75 -17.12
C ALA A 197 36.64 -1.63 -18.35
N ALA A 198 36.06 -0.45 -18.57
CA ALA A 198 35.15 -0.17 -19.69
C ALA A 198 35.85 -0.25 -21.07
N PHE A 199 37.18 -0.14 -21.14
CA PHE A 199 37.94 -0.25 -22.37
C PHE A 199 39.38 -0.66 -22.09
N HIS A 200 40.00 -1.29 -23.08
CA HIS A 200 41.42 -1.63 -23.10
C HIS A 200 42.08 -1.01 -24.32
N GLU A 201 43.23 -0.41 -24.14
CA GLU A 201 44.07 0.12 -25.22
C GLU A 201 45.28 -0.77 -25.44
N LEU A 202 45.45 -1.25 -26.67
CA LEU A 202 46.53 -2.13 -27.10
C LEU A 202 47.26 -1.48 -28.27
N VAL A 203 48.52 -1.81 -28.44
CA VAL A 203 49.32 -1.40 -29.60
C VAL A 203 49.81 -2.62 -30.30
N LEU A 204 49.38 -2.80 -31.54
CA LEU A 204 49.89 -3.82 -32.45
C LEU A 204 51.07 -3.24 -33.19
N ARG A 205 52.22 -3.92 -33.14
CA ARG A 205 53.42 -3.61 -33.87
C ARG A 205 53.66 -4.65 -34.96
N ALA A 206 53.89 -4.18 -36.15
CA ALA A 206 54.37 -4.99 -37.27
C ALA A 206 55.88 -4.71 -37.45
N ILE A 207 56.67 -5.74 -37.60
CA ILE A 207 58.16 -5.68 -37.66
C ILE A 207 58.58 -6.40 -38.87
N ASP A 208 59.43 -5.77 -39.71
CA ASP A 208 60.17 -6.41 -40.81
C ASP A 208 61.40 -7.18 -40.32
N GLY A 209 62.09 -7.83 -41.21
CA GLY A 209 63.31 -8.58 -40.91
C GLY A 209 64.58 -7.88 -41.42
N GLY A 210 64.53 -6.63 -41.76
CA GLY A 210 65.63 -5.84 -42.25
C GLY A 210 66.69 -5.49 -41.20
N ASP A 211 67.80 -4.94 -41.63
CA ASP A 211 68.89 -4.49 -40.77
C ASP A 211 69.27 -3.02 -41.15
N PRO A 212 68.87 -2.04 -40.39
CA PRO A 212 68.05 -2.13 -39.16
C PRO A 212 66.58 -2.47 -39.43
N ALA A 213 65.94 -3.21 -38.52
CA ALA A 213 64.50 -3.52 -38.60
C ALA A 213 63.65 -2.24 -38.47
N ARG A 214 62.65 -2.13 -39.31
CA ARG A 214 61.62 -1.05 -39.24
C ARG A 214 60.36 -1.57 -38.69
N THR A 215 59.51 -0.65 -38.16
CA THR A 215 58.28 -1.03 -37.50
C THR A 215 57.13 -0.10 -37.83
N GLY A 216 55.91 -0.66 -38.00
CA GLY A 216 54.69 0.01 -38.07
C GLY A 216 53.83 -0.24 -36.81
N THR A 217 52.95 0.66 -36.45
CA THR A 217 52.09 0.51 -35.28
C THR A 217 50.66 0.89 -35.58
N ALA A 218 49.71 0.12 -35.03
CA ALA A 218 48.30 0.46 -34.98
C ALA A 218 47.81 0.40 -33.52
N ARG A 219 46.95 1.32 -33.14
CA ARG A 219 46.28 1.29 -31.84
C ARG A 219 44.99 0.48 -31.97
N ILE A 220 44.76 -0.41 -31.03
CA ILE A 220 43.50 -1.15 -30.94
C ILE A 220 42.82 -0.71 -29.65
N ARG A 221 41.63 -0.16 -29.78
CA ARG A 221 40.77 0.16 -28.66
C ARG A 221 39.69 -0.89 -28.57
N VAL A 222 39.72 -1.67 -27.50
CA VAL A 222 38.67 -2.65 -27.19
C VAL A 222 37.73 -2.02 -26.21
N THR A 223 36.52 -1.70 -26.66
CA THR A 223 35.45 -1.22 -25.80
C THR A 223 34.69 -2.43 -25.29
N VAL A 224 34.61 -2.57 -23.97
CA VAL A 224 33.80 -3.61 -23.31
C VAL A 224 32.35 -3.17 -23.32
N VAL A 225 31.50 -3.98 -23.90
CA VAL A 225 30.06 -3.73 -23.99
C VAL A 225 29.41 -4.45 -22.84
N ASP A 226 28.61 -3.68 -22.09
CA ASP A 226 27.84 -4.10 -20.97
C ASP A 226 26.96 -5.33 -21.27
N ALA A 227 26.91 -6.24 -20.35
CA ALA A 227 25.95 -7.35 -20.33
C ALA A 227 25.29 -7.38 -18.95
N ASN A 228 24.05 -7.79 -18.89
CA ASN A 228 23.31 -7.84 -17.65
C ASN A 228 23.79 -9.00 -16.76
N ASP A 229 24.88 -8.85 -16.07
CA ASP A 229 25.43 -9.86 -15.19
C ASP A 229 25.49 -9.46 -13.71
N ASN A 230 25.18 -8.20 -13.41
CA ASN A 230 25.00 -7.68 -12.07
C ASN A 230 23.51 -7.53 -11.76
N ALA A 231 23.11 -7.94 -10.57
CA ALA A 231 21.76 -7.68 -10.07
C ALA A 231 21.74 -6.39 -9.24
N PRO A 232 20.63 -5.66 -9.24
CA PRO A 232 20.46 -4.54 -8.31
C PRO A 232 20.72 -4.98 -6.88
N VAL A 233 21.34 -4.15 -6.06
CA VAL A 233 21.63 -4.43 -4.65
C VAL A 233 20.99 -3.34 -3.79
N PHE A 234 20.10 -3.72 -2.90
CA PHE A 234 19.51 -2.80 -1.95
C PHE A 234 20.55 -2.27 -0.95
N SER A 235 20.47 -0.98 -0.64
CA SER A 235 21.31 -0.33 0.35
C SER A 235 21.11 -0.89 1.77
N GLN A 236 19.95 -1.50 2.04
CA GLN A 236 19.60 -2.16 3.29
C GLN A 236 18.74 -3.40 3.02
N VAL A 237 18.99 -4.47 3.75
CA VAL A 237 18.18 -5.70 3.68
C VAL A 237 16.80 -5.50 4.31
N GLU A 238 16.71 -4.60 5.30
CA GLU A 238 15.46 -4.28 6.00
C GLU A 238 15.37 -2.78 6.26
N TYR A 239 14.25 -2.20 5.87
CA TYR A 239 13.87 -0.82 6.15
C TYR A 239 12.78 -0.81 7.21
N THR A 240 12.97 -0.05 8.27
CA THR A 240 11.98 0.08 9.34
C THR A 240 11.56 1.53 9.49
N VAL A 241 10.27 1.80 9.44
CA VAL A 241 9.69 3.12 9.63
C VAL A 241 8.58 3.07 10.66
N ARG A 242 8.45 4.13 11.45
CA ARG A 242 7.34 4.33 12.40
C ARG A 242 6.55 5.54 11.97
N VAL A 243 5.26 5.36 11.84
CA VAL A 243 4.35 6.41 11.36
C VAL A 243 3.11 6.46 12.26
N PRO A 244 2.61 7.62 12.61
CA PRO A 244 1.34 7.74 13.29
C PRO A 244 0.20 7.38 12.31
N GLU A 245 -0.89 6.84 12.82
CA GLU A 245 -2.02 6.45 11.97
C GLU A 245 -2.70 7.64 11.29
N ASP A 246 -2.67 8.82 11.91
CA ASP A 246 -3.22 10.06 11.36
C ASP A 246 -2.37 10.68 10.22
N VAL A 247 -1.36 9.93 9.74
CA VAL A 247 -0.50 10.40 8.65
C VAL A 247 -1.34 10.67 7.40
N PRO A 248 -1.22 11.86 6.78
CA PRO A 248 -2.04 12.19 5.62
C PRO A 248 -1.80 11.27 4.43
N VAL A 249 -2.87 10.89 3.75
CA VAL A 249 -2.80 10.15 2.48
C VAL A 249 -1.93 10.89 1.49
N GLY A 250 -1.03 10.17 0.81
CA GLY A 250 -0.03 10.72 -0.10
C GLY A 250 1.30 11.09 0.57
N SER A 251 1.44 10.90 1.88
CA SER A 251 2.71 11.11 2.58
C SER A 251 3.72 10.02 2.23
N VAL A 252 4.97 10.43 1.99
CA VAL A 252 6.08 9.50 1.80
C VAL A 252 6.53 8.96 3.14
N LEU A 253 6.52 7.64 3.30
CA LEU A 253 6.90 6.96 4.53
C LEU A 253 8.39 6.62 4.56
N VAL A 254 8.87 6.03 3.49
CA VAL A 254 10.25 5.59 3.33
C VAL A 254 10.59 5.51 1.84
N THR A 255 11.84 5.76 1.51
CA THR A 255 12.37 5.54 0.16
C THR A 255 13.34 4.37 0.22
N VAL A 256 13.06 3.32 -0.53
CA VAL A 256 13.97 2.20 -0.71
C VAL A 256 14.93 2.52 -1.83
N MET A 257 16.19 2.13 -1.69
CA MET A 257 17.23 2.44 -2.66
C MET A 257 18.06 1.20 -2.98
N ALA A 258 18.09 0.85 -4.24
CA ALA A 258 18.98 -0.16 -4.78
C ALA A 258 19.86 0.48 -5.85
N THR A 259 21.08 -0.04 -5.97
CA THR A 259 22.06 0.36 -6.99
C THR A 259 22.45 -0.83 -7.82
N ASP A 260 22.64 -0.60 -9.08
CA ASP A 260 23.07 -1.57 -10.05
C ASP A 260 24.43 -1.13 -10.61
N ALA A 261 25.29 -2.07 -10.92
CA ALA A 261 26.61 -1.80 -11.46
C ALA A 261 26.61 -1.72 -12.98
N ASP A 262 25.62 -2.32 -13.63
CA ASP A 262 25.48 -2.35 -15.08
C ASP A 262 25.19 -0.98 -15.69
N GLU A 263 25.29 -0.84 -16.99
CA GLU A 263 25.13 0.43 -17.68
C GLU A 263 23.83 0.50 -18.50
N GLY A 264 23.31 1.71 -18.64
CA GLY A 264 22.20 1.99 -19.54
C GLY A 264 20.88 1.40 -19.09
N LEU A 265 20.33 0.48 -19.87
CA LEU A 265 19.06 -0.19 -19.54
C LEU A 265 19.22 -1.27 -18.48
N ASN A 266 20.37 -1.96 -18.50
CA ASN A 266 20.66 -3.03 -17.56
C ASN A 266 20.79 -2.49 -16.14
N GLY A 267 21.48 -1.35 -15.96
CA GLY A 267 21.59 -0.67 -14.66
C GLY A 267 20.38 0.18 -14.26
N ARG A 268 19.28 0.15 -15.05
CA ARG A 268 18.09 0.91 -14.72
C ARG A 268 17.17 0.16 -13.77
N VAL A 269 17.28 0.44 -12.50
CA VAL A 269 16.49 -0.20 -11.45
C VAL A 269 15.04 0.27 -11.47
N LYS A 270 14.11 -0.68 -11.35
CA LYS A 270 12.68 -0.47 -11.12
C LYS A 270 12.23 -1.22 -9.89
N TYR A 271 11.37 -0.55 -9.12
CA TYR A 271 10.86 -1.08 -7.87
C TYR A 271 9.44 -1.63 -8.04
N GLY A 272 9.14 -2.69 -7.31
CA GLY A 272 7.81 -3.28 -7.26
C GLY A 272 7.61 -4.08 -5.98
N PHE A 273 6.36 -4.31 -5.59
CA PHE A 273 6.08 -5.23 -4.51
C PHE A 273 6.17 -6.68 -5.01
N GLN A 274 6.93 -7.51 -4.31
CA GLN A 274 7.05 -8.94 -4.62
C GLN A 274 5.91 -9.74 -3.99
N LYS A 275 5.68 -9.50 -2.70
CA LYS A 275 4.57 -10.08 -1.95
C LYS A 275 3.89 -8.99 -1.16
N ILE A 276 2.64 -8.79 -1.43
CA ILE A 276 1.78 -7.89 -0.70
C ILE A 276 0.41 -8.54 -0.57
N SER A 277 -0.23 -8.44 0.60
CA SER A 277 -1.62 -8.86 0.73
C SER A 277 -2.55 -7.87 0.03
N ASP A 278 -3.70 -8.33 -0.45
CA ASP A 278 -4.67 -7.45 -1.14
C ASP A 278 -5.01 -6.22 -0.29
N ARG A 279 -5.19 -6.43 1.02
CA ARG A 279 -5.48 -5.36 1.97
C ARG A 279 -4.33 -4.36 2.11
N THR A 280 -3.09 -4.83 2.17
CA THR A 280 -1.90 -3.98 2.29
C THR A 280 -1.63 -3.22 0.98
N SER A 281 -1.97 -3.80 -0.18
CA SER A 281 -1.84 -3.15 -1.49
C SER A 281 -2.81 -1.98 -1.68
N ASP A 282 -3.90 -1.96 -0.90
CA ASP A 282 -4.82 -0.84 -0.88
C ASP A 282 -4.33 0.32 -0.02
N LEU A 283 -3.50 0.04 0.99
CA LEU A 283 -2.96 1.02 1.93
C LEU A 283 -1.69 1.73 1.46
N PHE A 284 -0.85 1.06 0.64
CA PHE A 284 0.45 1.58 0.24
C PHE A 284 0.62 1.60 -1.27
N TYR A 285 1.32 2.61 -1.74
CA TYR A 285 1.76 2.74 -3.12
C TYR A 285 3.29 2.84 -3.16
N LEU A 286 3.90 2.12 -4.08
CA LEU A 286 5.33 2.17 -4.35
C LEU A 286 5.54 2.79 -5.73
N ASP A 287 6.29 3.87 -5.78
CA ASP A 287 6.73 4.45 -7.04
C ASP A 287 7.82 3.58 -7.65
N SER A 288 7.60 3.14 -8.88
CA SER A 288 8.47 2.20 -9.57
C SER A 288 9.81 2.78 -10.00
N GLU A 289 9.96 4.09 -10.07
CA GLU A 289 11.18 4.75 -10.54
C GLU A 289 11.97 5.36 -9.38
N THR A 290 11.30 5.86 -8.35
CA THR A 290 11.95 6.53 -7.22
C THR A 290 12.16 5.63 -6.01
N GLY A 291 11.41 4.54 -5.91
CA GLY A 291 11.41 3.68 -4.73
C GLY A 291 10.70 4.29 -3.52
N GLU A 292 9.92 5.36 -3.69
CA GLU A 292 9.15 5.98 -2.64
C GLU A 292 7.91 5.16 -2.29
N ILE A 293 7.76 4.82 -1.03
CA ILE A 293 6.55 4.18 -0.50
C ILE A 293 5.70 5.25 0.15
N THR A 294 4.48 5.42 -0.36
CA THR A 294 3.50 6.42 0.09
C THR A 294 2.25 5.77 0.62
N VAL A 295 1.58 6.47 1.53
CA VAL A 295 0.26 6.09 2.04
C VAL A 295 -0.80 6.36 0.97
N LYS A 296 -1.61 5.37 0.67
CA LYS A 296 -2.67 5.44 -0.34
C LYS A 296 -4.07 5.54 0.28
N ASP A 297 -4.26 5.01 1.48
CA ASP A 297 -5.51 5.04 2.25
C ASP A 297 -5.19 5.19 3.74
N ASP A 298 -6.19 5.54 4.55
CA ASP A 298 -6.03 5.79 5.97
C ASP A 298 -5.51 4.54 6.71
N LEU A 299 -4.57 4.77 7.62
CA LEU A 299 -4.05 3.75 8.52
C LEU A 299 -4.89 3.70 9.79
N ASP A 300 -5.07 2.54 10.38
CA ASP A 300 -5.82 2.29 11.61
C ASP A 300 -4.98 1.33 12.47
N PHE A 301 -4.43 1.85 13.55
CA PHE A 301 -3.59 1.09 14.48
C PHE A 301 -4.36 -0.05 15.16
N GLU A 302 -5.64 0.18 15.46
CA GLU A 302 -6.52 -0.79 16.11
C GLU A 302 -6.86 -1.96 15.21
N ASP A 303 -6.74 -1.75 13.90
CA ASP A 303 -6.93 -2.80 12.91
C ASP A 303 -5.62 -3.55 12.66
N VAL A 304 -4.54 -2.83 12.35
CA VAL A 304 -3.21 -3.42 12.09
C VAL A 304 -2.09 -2.48 12.53
N SER A 305 -1.41 -2.83 13.61
CA SER A 305 -0.30 -2.05 14.18
C SER A 305 1.03 -2.19 13.43
N SER A 306 1.17 -3.14 12.51
CA SER A 306 2.42 -3.34 11.76
C SER A 306 2.15 -4.00 10.42
N HIS A 307 2.76 -3.46 9.38
CA HIS A 307 2.71 -3.99 8.03
C HIS A 307 4.10 -4.42 7.58
N GLU A 308 4.19 -5.60 7.02
CA GLU A 308 5.41 -6.12 6.41
C GLU A 308 5.22 -6.19 4.90
N LEU A 309 6.11 -5.52 4.17
CA LEU A 309 6.14 -5.48 2.72
C LEU A 309 7.44 -6.12 2.24
N GLU A 310 7.38 -6.85 1.15
CA GLU A 310 8.55 -7.35 0.45
C GLU A 310 8.68 -6.60 -0.88
N VAL A 311 9.72 -5.77 -0.98
CA VAL A 311 10.00 -4.94 -2.15
C VAL A 311 11.05 -5.62 -2.99
N GLN A 312 10.86 -5.65 -4.29
CA GLN A 312 11.80 -6.13 -5.28
C GLN A 312 12.33 -4.94 -6.09
N ALA A 313 13.64 -4.88 -6.23
CA ALA A 313 14.33 -4.07 -7.22
C ALA A 313 14.66 -4.96 -8.41
N ARG A 314 14.33 -4.52 -9.62
CA ARG A 314 14.57 -5.23 -10.87
C ARG A 314 15.25 -4.31 -11.86
N ASP A 315 16.25 -4.82 -12.55
CA ASP A 315 16.92 -4.14 -13.64
C ASP A 315 16.18 -4.27 -14.98
N GLY A 316 16.77 -3.79 -16.07
CA GLY A 316 16.21 -3.91 -17.42
C GLY A 316 16.42 -5.27 -18.08
N GLY A 317 17.27 -6.13 -17.52
CA GLY A 317 17.57 -7.48 -18.01
C GLY A 317 16.94 -8.60 -17.19
N GLU A 318 16.05 -8.25 -16.21
CA GLU A 318 15.28 -9.16 -15.36
C GLU A 318 16.01 -9.78 -14.15
N LEU A 319 17.25 -9.38 -13.85
CA LEU A 319 17.85 -9.69 -12.56
C LEU A 319 17.18 -8.87 -11.45
N SER A 320 17.22 -9.35 -10.23
CA SER A 320 16.53 -8.67 -9.14
C SER A 320 17.05 -9.04 -7.77
N ASP A 321 16.90 -8.10 -6.85
CA ASP A 321 17.11 -8.28 -5.41
C ASP A 321 15.85 -7.91 -4.63
N THR A 322 15.78 -8.32 -3.39
CA THR A 322 14.62 -8.09 -2.53
C THR A 322 15.02 -7.53 -1.18
N ALA A 323 14.20 -6.62 -0.66
CA ALA A 323 14.34 -6.07 0.67
C ALA A 323 13.00 -6.09 1.42
N LYS A 324 13.09 -6.22 2.75
CA LYS A 324 11.93 -6.16 3.63
C LYS A 324 11.69 -4.72 4.09
N VAL A 325 10.44 -4.29 4.08
CA VAL A 325 10.01 -3.00 4.66
C VAL A 325 9.01 -3.27 5.76
N VAL A 326 9.32 -2.81 6.97
CA VAL A 326 8.46 -2.93 8.15
C VAL A 326 7.95 -1.54 8.51
N ILE A 327 6.64 -1.35 8.35
CA ILE A 327 5.95 -0.13 8.71
C ILE A 327 5.21 -0.38 10.01
N THR A 328 5.64 0.26 11.09
CA THR A 328 4.99 0.20 12.39
C THR A 328 4.10 1.41 12.53
N VAL A 329 2.81 1.19 12.61
CA VAL A 329 1.83 2.23 12.90
C VAL A 329 1.88 2.54 14.40
N THR A 330 1.81 3.80 14.78
CA THR A 330 1.76 4.24 16.16
C THR A 330 0.39 4.84 16.46
N ASP A 331 -0.14 4.44 17.58
CA ASP A 331 -1.44 4.83 18.12
C ASP A 331 -1.55 6.35 18.30
N VAL A 332 -2.65 6.93 17.86
CA VAL A 332 -3.06 8.32 18.05
C VAL A 332 -4.42 8.31 18.73
N ASN A 333 -4.64 9.22 19.66
CA ASN A 333 -5.89 9.29 20.43
C ASN A 333 -7.06 9.78 19.55
N ASP A 334 -7.63 8.88 18.76
CA ASP A 334 -8.71 9.19 17.81
C ASP A 334 -10.02 8.47 18.14
N ASN A 335 -10.00 7.46 18.99
CA ASN A 335 -11.18 6.77 19.45
C ASN A 335 -11.71 7.38 20.76
N VAL A 336 -13.02 7.48 20.87
CA VAL A 336 -13.70 7.98 22.06
C VAL A 336 -14.09 6.81 22.94
N PRO A 337 -13.88 6.86 24.26
CA PRO A 337 -14.31 5.79 25.18
C PRO A 337 -15.79 5.45 24.98
N LYS A 338 -16.13 4.21 24.73
CA LYS A 338 -17.47 3.73 24.48
C LYS A 338 -18.12 3.20 25.76
N ILE A 339 -19.14 3.92 26.25
CA ILE A 339 -19.94 3.48 27.40
C ILE A 339 -21.06 2.55 26.91
N SER A 340 -21.05 1.31 27.37
CA SER A 340 -22.06 0.30 27.05
C SER A 340 -22.81 -0.10 28.31
N LEU A 341 -24.11 0.13 28.33
CA LEU A 341 -24.98 -0.27 29.43
C LEU A 341 -25.27 -1.77 29.36
N ARG A 342 -24.80 -2.54 30.33
CA ARG A 342 -25.02 -4.00 30.40
C ARG A 342 -26.29 -4.33 31.19
N SER A 343 -26.56 -3.60 32.26
CA SER A 343 -27.77 -3.73 33.04
C SER A 343 -28.03 -2.41 33.77
N ALA A 344 -29.27 -1.99 33.87
CA ALA A 344 -29.69 -0.86 34.70
C ALA A 344 -31.06 -1.14 35.29
N LEU A 345 -31.28 -0.63 36.49
CA LEU A 345 -32.60 -0.50 37.08
C LEU A 345 -33.20 0.79 36.54
N ASN A 346 -34.49 0.76 36.24
CA ASN A 346 -35.26 1.95 35.89
C ASN A 346 -35.89 2.57 37.13
N GLU A 347 -36.03 1.77 38.17
CA GLU A 347 -36.73 2.12 39.42
C GLU A 347 -35.94 1.57 40.62
N ILE A 348 -35.90 2.33 41.68
CA ILE A 348 -35.29 1.96 42.97
C ILE A 348 -36.19 2.45 44.10
N SER A 349 -36.36 1.65 45.14
CA SER A 349 -37.06 2.07 46.34
C SER A 349 -36.22 3.04 47.15
N GLU A 350 -36.81 4.07 47.74
CA GLU A 350 -36.13 5.05 48.58
C GLU A 350 -35.54 4.44 49.85
N ASP A 351 -36.16 3.39 50.41
CA ASP A 351 -35.67 2.63 51.56
C ASP A 351 -34.45 1.73 51.21
N GLY A 352 -34.02 1.77 49.93
CA GLY A 352 -32.88 0.96 49.49
C GLY A 352 -31.59 1.35 50.23
N PRO A 353 -30.88 0.36 50.83
CA PRO A 353 -29.68 0.67 51.61
C PRO A 353 -28.58 1.29 50.74
N PRO A 354 -27.72 2.16 51.30
CA PRO A 354 -26.54 2.65 50.60
C PRO A 354 -25.65 1.50 50.09
N GLY A 355 -25.15 1.57 48.86
CA GLY A 355 -24.39 0.52 48.17
C GLY A 355 -25.26 -0.36 47.27
N THR A 356 -26.56 -0.06 47.13
CA THR A 356 -27.42 -0.76 46.17
C THR A 356 -26.94 -0.49 44.74
N VAL A 357 -26.73 -1.55 43.96
CA VAL A 357 -26.27 -1.44 42.55
C VAL A 357 -27.47 -1.05 41.68
N VAL A 358 -27.37 0.09 41.02
CA VAL A 358 -28.40 0.58 40.10
C VAL A 358 -28.06 0.38 38.63
N ALA A 359 -26.79 0.32 38.26
CA ALA A 359 -26.38 0.04 36.90
C ALA A 359 -25.01 -0.66 36.84
N LEU A 360 -24.83 -1.49 35.81
CA LEU A 360 -23.59 -2.09 35.40
C LEU A 360 -23.23 -1.57 34.02
N LEU A 361 -22.09 -0.94 33.91
CA LEU A 361 -21.54 -0.34 32.71
C LEU A 361 -20.30 -1.09 32.29
N HIS A 362 -20.09 -1.27 31.01
CA HIS A 362 -18.84 -1.65 30.39
C HIS A 362 -18.34 -0.46 29.60
N VAL A 363 -17.16 0.00 29.91
CA VAL A 363 -16.55 1.18 29.28
C VAL A 363 -15.22 0.77 28.69
N GLN A 364 -15.13 0.82 27.36
CA GLN A 364 -13.98 0.39 26.63
C GLN A 364 -13.56 1.46 25.65
N ASP A 365 -12.26 1.65 25.56
CA ASP A 365 -11.61 2.42 24.52
C ASP A 365 -10.88 1.46 23.58
N ARG A 366 -10.76 1.84 22.32
CA ARG A 366 -10.05 1.02 21.32
C ARG A 366 -8.58 1.39 21.24
N ASP A 367 -8.23 2.61 21.62
CA ASP A 367 -6.87 3.11 21.60
C ASP A 367 -5.95 2.30 22.50
N SER A 368 -4.68 2.44 22.33
CA SER A 368 -3.68 1.65 23.02
C SER A 368 -2.97 2.44 24.14
N GLY A 369 -2.46 1.71 25.09
CA GLY A 369 -1.63 2.29 26.16
C GLY A 369 -2.33 3.38 26.97
N ALA A 370 -1.75 4.58 27.04
CA ALA A 370 -2.30 5.70 27.78
C ALA A 370 -3.58 6.27 27.14
N ASN A 371 -3.68 6.24 25.81
CA ASN A 371 -4.85 6.73 25.07
C ASN A 371 -6.08 5.87 25.40
N GLY A 372 -5.92 4.56 25.51
CA GLY A 372 -6.98 3.63 25.89
C GLY A 372 -7.25 3.53 27.42
N GLU A 373 -6.50 4.25 28.28
CA GLU A 373 -6.72 4.22 29.73
C GLU A 373 -7.92 5.08 30.14
N VAL A 374 -9.09 4.49 30.31
CA VAL A 374 -10.32 5.20 30.59
C VAL A 374 -10.52 5.51 32.07
N ARG A 375 -10.90 6.75 32.37
CA ARG A 375 -11.31 7.23 33.68
C ARG A 375 -12.77 7.64 33.65
N CYS A 376 -13.56 7.01 34.52
CA CYS A 376 -14.99 7.28 34.62
C CYS A 376 -15.32 8.13 35.84
N SER A 377 -16.28 9.02 35.68
CA SER A 377 -16.80 9.90 36.75
C SER A 377 -18.28 10.13 36.60
N LEU A 378 -18.96 10.51 37.73
CA LEU A 378 -20.33 10.97 37.70
C LEU A 378 -20.36 12.51 37.63
N ASN A 379 -21.25 13.03 36.81
CA ASN A 379 -21.46 14.47 36.71
C ASN A 379 -22.49 14.94 37.71
N GLY A 380 -22.20 16.02 38.45
CA GLY A 380 -23.10 16.64 39.40
C GLY A 380 -23.04 16.04 40.82
N ASN A 381 -23.75 16.71 41.74
CA ASN A 381 -23.87 16.25 43.13
C ASN A 381 -25.07 15.32 43.25
N VAL A 382 -24.91 14.08 42.84
CA VAL A 382 -25.96 13.04 42.87
C VAL A 382 -25.69 12.06 44.01
N PRO A 383 -26.72 11.44 44.60
CA PRO A 383 -26.56 10.48 45.68
C PRO A 383 -26.06 9.11 45.26
N PHE A 384 -25.21 9.10 44.23
CA PHE A 384 -24.65 7.91 43.65
C PHE A 384 -23.13 8.01 43.62
N ARG A 385 -22.45 6.85 43.58
CA ARG A 385 -21.03 6.76 43.36
C ARG A 385 -20.73 5.69 42.31
N LEU A 386 -19.60 5.85 41.65
CA LEU A 386 -19.10 4.90 40.66
C LEU A 386 -18.02 4.02 41.31
N GLU A 387 -18.18 2.72 41.15
CA GLU A 387 -17.18 1.74 41.64
C GLU A 387 -16.65 0.92 40.46
N LYS A 388 -15.31 0.87 40.29
CA LYS A 388 -14.67 -0.04 39.34
C LYS A 388 -14.79 -1.46 39.88
N SER A 389 -15.41 -2.36 39.13
CA SER A 389 -15.68 -3.73 39.57
C SER A 389 -14.63 -4.72 39.08
N TYR A 390 -14.34 -4.72 37.80
CA TYR A 390 -13.36 -5.58 37.16
C TYR A 390 -12.97 -4.97 35.80
N GLU A 391 -11.68 -4.87 35.49
CA GLU A 391 -11.16 -4.31 34.24
C GLU A 391 -11.94 -3.06 33.79
N ASP A 392 -12.76 -3.18 32.75
CA ASP A 392 -13.53 -2.09 32.14
C ASP A 392 -14.98 -2.03 32.62
N TYR A 393 -15.32 -2.77 33.71
CA TYR A 393 -16.65 -2.77 34.28
C TYR A 393 -16.76 -1.83 35.45
N TYR A 394 -17.80 -0.99 35.43
CA TYR A 394 -18.14 -0.02 36.46
C TYR A 394 -19.54 -0.27 36.97
N ARG A 395 -19.74 -0.16 38.28
CA ARG A 395 -21.04 -0.21 38.92
C ARG A 395 -21.42 1.19 39.42
N VAL A 396 -22.63 1.60 39.09
CA VAL A 396 -23.21 2.77 39.73
C VAL A 396 -23.99 2.28 40.94
N VAL A 397 -23.64 2.78 42.10
CA VAL A 397 -24.25 2.37 43.39
C VAL A 397 -24.75 3.59 44.14
N THR A 398 -25.79 3.41 44.99
CA THR A 398 -26.28 4.47 45.91
C THR A 398 -25.19 4.82 46.92
N ALA A 399 -24.92 6.09 47.12
CA ALA A 399 -23.95 6.60 48.09
C ALA A 399 -24.56 6.92 49.44
N ARG A 400 -25.86 7.22 49.47
CA ARG A 400 -26.68 7.55 50.63
C ARG A 400 -28.12 7.08 50.38
N GLU A 401 -28.95 7.14 51.40
CA GLU A 401 -30.37 6.90 51.30
C GLU A 401 -31.02 7.93 50.36
N LEU A 402 -31.99 7.50 49.62
CA LEU A 402 -32.79 8.31 48.70
C LEU A 402 -34.03 8.81 49.45
N ASP A 403 -34.61 9.87 48.99
CA ASP A 403 -35.80 10.49 49.54
C ASP A 403 -36.63 11.00 48.36
N ARG A 404 -37.72 10.32 48.07
CA ARG A 404 -38.56 10.61 46.91
C ARG A 404 -39.27 11.96 47.04
N GLU A 405 -39.56 12.38 48.29
CA GLU A 405 -40.22 13.64 48.58
C GLU A 405 -39.32 14.83 48.26
N GLN A 406 -37.99 14.62 48.31
CA GLN A 406 -37.02 15.61 47.85
C GLN A 406 -36.76 15.50 46.36
N VAL A 407 -36.55 14.26 45.86
CA VAL A 407 -36.24 14.02 44.42
C VAL A 407 -36.85 12.70 43.96
N SER A 408 -37.89 12.79 43.14
CA SER A 408 -38.62 11.63 42.63
C SER A 408 -37.95 10.94 41.42
N GLU A 409 -36.97 11.59 40.75
CA GLU A 409 -36.30 11.07 39.57
C GLU A 409 -34.89 11.63 39.49
N TYR A 410 -33.89 10.75 39.18
CA TYR A 410 -32.51 11.11 38.98
C TYR A 410 -32.11 10.82 37.55
N ASN A 411 -31.47 11.80 36.90
CA ASN A 411 -30.74 11.63 35.64
C ASN A 411 -29.24 11.62 35.92
N VAL A 412 -28.71 10.43 36.11
CA VAL A 412 -27.30 10.22 36.46
C VAL A 412 -26.48 10.18 35.21
N THR A 413 -25.63 11.19 35.00
CA THR A 413 -24.74 11.26 33.86
C THR A 413 -23.37 10.66 34.21
N VAL A 414 -23.06 9.57 33.58
CA VAL A 414 -21.73 8.97 33.64
C VAL A 414 -20.89 9.56 32.52
N ARG A 415 -19.71 10.05 32.83
CA ARG A 415 -18.70 10.56 31.88
C ARG A 415 -17.50 9.64 31.89
N ALA A 416 -17.05 9.24 30.72
CA ALA A 416 -15.80 8.53 30.52
C ALA A 416 -14.85 9.44 29.75
N ALA A 417 -13.59 9.48 30.16
CA ALA A 417 -12.50 10.20 29.48
C ALA A 417 -11.29 9.29 29.42
N ASP A 418 -10.63 9.27 28.29
CA ASP A 418 -9.36 8.59 28.11
C ASP A 418 -8.18 9.33 28.78
N GLY A 419 -6.99 8.79 28.66
CA GLY A 419 -5.74 9.39 29.14
C GLY A 419 -4.93 10.06 28.04
N GLY A 420 -5.48 10.24 26.84
CA GLY A 420 -4.80 10.84 25.69
C GLY A 420 -4.57 12.34 25.81
N SER A 421 -3.90 12.91 24.85
CA SER A 421 -3.61 14.34 24.82
C SER A 421 -3.84 14.93 23.41
N PRO A 422 -4.98 15.66 23.20
CA PRO A 422 -6.04 15.99 24.16
C PRO A 422 -6.92 14.79 24.53
N PRO A 423 -7.49 14.72 25.75
CA PRO A 423 -8.37 13.64 26.14
C PRO A 423 -9.70 13.72 25.42
N LEU A 424 -10.17 12.62 24.88
CA LEU A 424 -11.49 12.46 24.32
C LEU A 424 -12.49 12.02 25.38
N GLN A 425 -13.76 12.31 25.20
CA GLN A 425 -14.75 12.07 26.24
C GLN A 425 -16.09 11.61 25.65
N SER A 426 -16.71 10.69 26.36
CA SER A 426 -18.10 10.31 26.10
C SER A 426 -18.95 10.41 27.36
N SER A 427 -20.27 10.40 27.21
CA SER A 427 -21.18 10.41 28.32
C SER A 427 -22.42 9.57 28.04
N ALA A 428 -22.93 8.95 29.11
CA ALA A 428 -24.20 8.23 29.09
C ALA A 428 -25.09 8.70 30.24
N VAL A 429 -26.41 8.80 30.00
CA VAL A 429 -27.38 9.20 30.98
C VAL A 429 -28.19 7.99 31.42
N LEU A 430 -28.28 7.79 32.72
CA LEU A 430 -29.13 6.79 33.37
C LEU A 430 -30.27 7.49 34.02
N SER A 431 -31.50 7.23 33.59
CA SER A 431 -32.72 7.74 34.22
C SER A 431 -33.23 6.71 35.24
N LEU A 432 -33.34 7.14 36.48
CA LEU A 432 -33.72 6.30 37.59
C LEU A 432 -34.86 6.96 38.33
N ARG A 433 -35.99 6.28 38.47
CA ARG A 433 -37.15 6.71 39.22
C ARG A 433 -37.09 6.16 40.63
N VAL A 434 -37.38 7.01 41.62
CA VAL A 434 -37.47 6.61 43.02
C VAL A 434 -38.92 6.16 43.31
N LEU A 435 -39.04 4.93 43.79
CA LEU A 435 -40.31 4.36 44.22
C LEU A 435 -40.59 4.78 45.63
N ASP A 436 -41.83 5.17 45.84
CA ASP A 436 -42.41 5.64 47.08
C ASP A 436 -42.56 4.52 48.14
N VAL A 437 -42.13 4.79 49.32
CA VAL A 437 -42.35 3.97 50.51
C VAL A 437 -43.15 4.79 51.49
N ASN A 438 -44.10 4.15 52.24
CA ASN A 438 -44.93 4.83 53.19
C ASN A 438 -44.16 5.16 54.48
N ASP A 439 -43.35 6.20 54.45
CA ASP A 439 -42.52 6.63 55.59
C ASP A 439 -42.90 7.99 56.18
N ASN A 440 -43.81 8.72 55.53
CA ASN A 440 -44.34 9.96 56.01
C ASN A 440 -45.79 9.78 56.54
N ALA A 441 -46.06 10.31 57.73
CA ALA A 441 -47.42 10.34 58.26
C ALA A 441 -48.12 11.62 57.81
N PRO A 442 -49.45 11.59 57.60
CA PRO A 442 -50.20 12.79 57.27
C PRO A 442 -50.03 13.92 58.29
N VAL A 443 -49.73 15.12 57.82
CA VAL A 443 -49.44 16.28 58.64
C VAL A 443 -50.66 17.28 58.55
N PHE A 444 -51.29 17.59 59.68
CA PHE A 444 -52.33 18.55 59.68
C PHE A 444 -51.83 19.97 59.42
N ALA A 445 -52.65 20.78 58.69
CA ALA A 445 -52.31 22.15 58.32
C ALA A 445 -52.26 23.10 59.54
N GLN A 446 -52.88 22.70 60.66
CA GLN A 446 -52.89 23.45 61.92
C GLN A 446 -52.65 22.48 63.08
N GLU A 447 -51.93 22.93 64.12
CA GLU A 447 -51.68 22.15 65.32
C GLU A 447 -52.97 21.95 66.14
N ARG A 448 -53.97 22.84 66.00
CA ARG A 448 -55.26 22.80 66.69
C ARG A 448 -56.26 23.52 65.81
N TYR A 449 -57.46 22.94 65.69
CA TYR A 449 -58.64 23.60 65.09
C TYR A 449 -59.63 24.03 66.16
N SER A 450 -60.32 25.18 65.97
CA SER A 450 -61.43 25.63 66.79
C SER A 450 -62.57 26.17 65.93
N ALA A 451 -63.77 25.87 66.29
CA ALA A 451 -64.96 26.40 65.63
C ALA A 451 -66.03 26.82 66.69
N ARG A 452 -66.76 27.85 66.37
CA ARG A 452 -67.91 28.27 67.14
C ARG A 452 -69.16 27.76 66.43
N VAL A 453 -69.97 27.05 67.14
CA VAL A 453 -71.21 26.49 66.62
C VAL A 453 -72.33 27.04 67.48
N ALA A 454 -73.30 27.71 66.86
CA ALA A 454 -74.48 28.13 67.57
C ALA A 454 -75.23 26.89 68.07
N GLU A 455 -75.77 26.95 69.27
CA GLU A 455 -76.76 25.94 69.73
C GLU A 455 -77.98 25.95 68.81
N ASN A 456 -78.79 24.95 68.88
CA ASN A 456 -79.94 24.77 67.98
C ASN A 456 -79.57 24.62 66.52
N ASN A 457 -78.34 24.29 66.23
CA ASN A 457 -77.83 23.98 64.89
C ASN A 457 -78.63 22.82 64.24
N ALA A 458 -78.83 22.87 62.97
CA ALA A 458 -79.44 21.77 62.23
C ALA A 458 -78.57 20.47 62.28
N ALA A 459 -79.26 19.36 62.51
CA ALA A 459 -78.58 18.07 62.36
C ALA A 459 -78.03 17.94 60.95
N GLY A 460 -76.77 17.57 60.79
CA GLY A 460 -76.03 17.54 59.52
C GLY A 460 -75.32 18.87 59.15
N ALA A 461 -75.35 19.89 60.05
CA ALA A 461 -74.67 21.15 59.82
C ALA A 461 -73.14 20.92 59.76
N LEU A 462 -72.45 21.54 58.75
CA LEU A 462 -71.01 21.55 58.65
C LEU A 462 -70.44 22.46 59.74
N VAL A 463 -69.61 21.90 60.61
CA VAL A 463 -68.93 22.59 61.68
C VAL A 463 -67.69 23.28 61.24
N LEU A 464 -66.78 22.50 60.71
CA LEU A 464 -65.49 22.94 60.11
C LEU A 464 -64.91 21.83 59.20
N ARG A 465 -63.82 22.12 58.52
CA ARG A 465 -63.08 21.15 57.78
C ARG A 465 -61.64 21.11 58.28
N VAL A 466 -61.15 19.95 58.67
CA VAL A 466 -59.76 19.71 58.94
C VAL A 466 -59.03 19.28 57.65
N ARG A 467 -57.77 19.63 57.50
CA ARG A 467 -57.03 19.27 56.34
C ARG A 467 -55.64 18.77 56.80
N ALA A 468 -55.28 17.58 56.38
CA ALA A 468 -53.95 17.03 56.47
C ALA A 468 -53.44 16.78 55.08
N THR A 469 -52.14 16.89 54.90
CA THR A 469 -51.42 16.58 53.66
C THR A 469 -50.37 15.57 54.01
N ASP A 470 -50.16 14.64 53.11
CA ASP A 470 -49.18 13.63 53.17
C ASP A 470 -48.12 13.92 52.13
N ALA A 471 -46.87 13.66 52.42
CA ALA A 471 -45.75 13.91 51.52
C ALA A 471 -45.51 12.78 50.54
N ASP A 472 -45.95 11.58 50.89
CA ASP A 472 -45.84 10.39 50.08
C ASP A 472 -46.61 10.49 48.76
N TRP A 473 -46.61 9.47 47.96
CA TRP A 473 -47.22 9.50 46.63
C TRP A 473 -48.30 8.41 46.47
N GLY A 474 -49.24 8.69 45.61
CA GLY A 474 -50.27 7.72 45.18
C GLY A 474 -51.20 7.27 46.29
N GLN A 475 -51.17 6.00 46.61
CA GLN A 475 -52.02 5.42 47.69
C GLN A 475 -51.50 5.82 49.08
N ASN A 476 -50.18 5.90 49.26
CA ASN A 476 -49.53 6.25 50.52
C ASN A 476 -49.95 7.68 50.92
N ALA A 477 -50.01 8.59 49.97
CA ALA A 477 -50.47 9.98 50.19
C ALA A 477 -52.03 10.17 50.36
N ARG A 478 -52.79 9.09 50.30
CA ARG A 478 -54.24 9.17 50.32
C ARG A 478 -54.80 9.27 51.74
N VAL A 479 -54.98 10.46 52.23
CA VAL A 479 -55.42 10.72 53.61
C VAL A 479 -56.87 10.38 53.78
N ARG A 480 -57.20 9.65 54.85
CA ARG A 480 -58.56 9.40 55.32
C ARG A 480 -58.72 9.87 56.78
N TYR A 481 -59.84 10.48 57.03
CA TYR A 481 -60.12 11.03 58.35
C TYR A 481 -61.11 10.16 59.13
N ARG A 482 -60.86 9.99 60.43
CA ARG A 482 -61.76 9.31 61.36
C ARG A 482 -61.74 10.01 62.73
N LEU A 483 -62.82 9.90 63.46
CA LEU A 483 -62.88 10.38 64.82
C LEU A 483 -62.24 9.39 65.79
N SER A 484 -61.41 9.90 66.70
CA SER A 484 -60.97 9.11 67.82
C SER A 484 -62.13 8.74 68.74
N GLU A 485 -62.12 7.54 69.27
CA GLU A 485 -63.12 7.10 70.22
C GLU A 485 -63.09 7.97 71.48
N GLY A 486 -64.25 8.52 71.84
CA GLY A 486 -64.43 9.35 73.00
C GLY A 486 -65.84 9.28 73.53
N ARG A 487 -66.05 9.72 74.77
CA ARG A 487 -67.39 9.83 75.41
C ARG A 487 -67.59 11.24 75.95
N VAL A 488 -68.78 11.78 75.72
CA VAL A 488 -69.20 13.06 76.24
C VAL A 488 -70.42 12.78 77.11
N ARG A 489 -70.31 13.09 78.37
CA ARG A 489 -71.36 12.81 79.42
C ARG A 489 -71.90 11.36 79.34
N GLY A 490 -71.05 10.36 79.00
CA GLY A 490 -71.47 8.98 78.96
C GLY A 490 -72.00 8.49 77.61
N ALA A 491 -72.32 9.36 76.65
CA ALA A 491 -72.64 9.05 75.27
C ALA A 491 -71.42 9.00 74.38
N ALA A 492 -71.39 8.17 73.32
CA ALA A 492 -70.29 8.08 72.37
C ALA A 492 -70.16 9.41 71.62
N LEU A 493 -68.93 9.91 71.45
CA LEU A 493 -68.61 11.12 70.71
C LEU A 493 -69.23 11.09 69.29
N SER A 494 -69.20 9.90 68.66
CA SER A 494 -69.72 9.63 67.31
C SER A 494 -71.30 9.88 67.26
N SER A 495 -71.98 10.09 68.35
CA SER A 495 -73.40 10.48 68.38
C SER A 495 -73.64 12.00 68.32
N TYR A 496 -72.54 12.77 68.56
CA TYR A 496 -72.58 14.25 68.51
C TYR A 496 -72.03 14.78 67.17
N VAL A 497 -70.92 14.21 66.71
CA VAL A 497 -70.26 14.67 65.51
C VAL A 497 -69.82 13.51 64.64
N SER A 498 -69.68 13.70 63.35
CA SER A 498 -69.11 12.79 62.42
C SER A 498 -68.09 13.53 61.53
N VAL A 499 -67.05 12.81 61.06
CA VAL A 499 -66.14 13.34 60.10
C VAL A 499 -66.27 12.57 58.76
N GLN A 500 -66.33 13.27 57.69
CA GLN A 500 -66.30 12.66 56.36
C GLN A 500 -64.92 12.21 56.04
N ALA A 501 -64.73 10.88 55.83
CA ALA A 501 -63.42 10.24 55.68
C ALA A 501 -62.59 10.80 54.58
N GLU A 502 -63.14 11.24 53.47
CA GLU A 502 -62.38 11.69 52.30
C GLU A 502 -62.10 13.19 52.28
N THR A 503 -62.89 13.98 53.02
CA THR A 503 -62.83 15.45 52.92
C THR A 503 -62.39 16.14 54.19
N GLY A 504 -62.37 15.43 55.33
CA GLY A 504 -62.12 16.01 56.65
C GLY A 504 -63.20 16.97 57.15
N ALA A 505 -64.36 16.95 56.52
CA ALA A 505 -65.52 17.81 56.96
C ALA A 505 -66.15 17.21 58.19
N LEU A 506 -66.26 18.01 59.25
CA LEU A 506 -66.84 17.65 60.52
C LEU A 506 -68.28 18.17 60.53
N TYR A 507 -69.24 17.30 60.78
CA TYR A 507 -70.62 17.58 60.79
C TYR A 507 -71.19 17.33 62.16
N ALA A 508 -72.09 18.21 62.64
CA ALA A 508 -72.91 17.99 63.81
C ALA A 508 -74.02 16.98 63.47
N LEU A 509 -74.15 15.88 64.17
CA LEU A 509 -75.19 14.87 63.96
C LEU A 509 -76.50 15.18 64.66
N ARG A 510 -76.45 16.06 65.64
CA ARG A 510 -77.65 16.55 66.39
C ARG A 510 -77.52 18.03 66.68
N SER A 511 -78.63 18.66 67.09
CA SER A 511 -78.58 19.97 67.62
C SER A 511 -77.86 19.98 68.97
N PHE A 512 -76.95 20.95 69.11
CA PHE A 512 -76.26 21.20 70.39
C PHE A 512 -77.18 22.04 71.25
N ASP A 513 -77.00 21.90 72.57
CA ASP A 513 -77.71 22.64 73.63
C ASP A 513 -76.59 23.15 74.55
N TYR A 514 -76.51 24.50 74.68
CA TYR A 514 -75.41 25.15 75.42
C TYR A 514 -75.55 24.87 76.93
N GLU A 515 -76.73 24.62 77.42
CA GLU A 515 -76.97 24.26 78.81
C GLU A 515 -76.51 22.81 79.06
N GLU A 516 -76.51 21.96 77.99
CA GLU A 516 -76.04 20.61 78.06
C GLU A 516 -74.50 20.54 77.88
N VAL A 517 -73.98 21.18 76.84
CA VAL A 517 -72.54 21.11 76.50
C VAL A 517 -72.04 22.47 76.00
N ARG A 518 -71.16 23.13 76.78
CA ARG A 518 -70.60 24.45 76.41
C ARG A 518 -69.36 24.35 75.55
N GLU A 519 -68.62 23.25 75.65
CA GLU A 519 -67.39 22.99 74.93
C GLU A 519 -67.28 21.51 74.69
N LEU A 520 -66.86 21.18 73.45
CA LEU A 520 -66.60 19.81 72.98
C LEU A 520 -65.23 19.72 72.40
N GLU A 521 -64.33 18.91 72.99
CA GLU A 521 -63.05 18.59 72.41
C GLU A 521 -63.08 17.24 71.65
N VAL A 522 -62.75 17.29 70.39
CA VAL A 522 -62.86 16.19 69.46
C VAL A 522 -61.47 15.91 68.90
N TRP A 523 -60.97 14.68 68.91
CA TRP A 523 -59.75 14.29 68.26
C TRP A 523 -60.10 13.66 66.94
N VAL A 524 -59.47 14.24 65.86
CA VAL A 524 -59.57 13.72 64.49
C VAL A 524 -58.26 13.08 64.18
N LEU A 525 -58.32 11.85 63.73
CA LEU A 525 -57.18 11.05 63.20
C LEU A 525 -57.19 11.15 61.69
N ALA A 526 -56.07 11.52 61.12
CA ALA A 526 -55.75 11.37 59.71
C ALA A 526 -54.85 10.14 59.51
N GLU A 527 -55.27 9.26 58.65
CA GLU A 527 -54.59 8.01 58.34
C GLU A 527 -54.35 7.95 56.84
N ASP A 528 -53.15 7.57 56.42
CA ASP A 528 -52.78 7.38 55.00
C ASP A 528 -53.42 6.10 54.45
N GLY A 529 -53.11 5.80 53.16
CA GLY A 529 -53.56 4.58 52.52
C GLY A 529 -52.47 3.54 52.37
N GLY A 530 -51.32 3.70 53.02
CA GLY A 530 -50.19 2.84 52.96
C GLY A 530 -50.29 1.54 53.75
N ALA A 531 -49.32 0.69 53.65
CA ALA A 531 -49.25 -0.58 54.39
C ALA A 531 -47.80 -0.84 54.91
N PRO A 532 -47.58 -0.65 56.24
CA PRO A 532 -48.55 -0.28 57.26
C PRO A 532 -49.02 1.19 57.13
N ALA A 533 -50.27 1.45 57.52
CA ALA A 533 -50.79 2.81 57.52
C ALA A 533 -50.22 3.64 58.69
N LEU A 534 -49.71 4.81 58.35
CA LEU A 534 -49.25 5.81 59.32
C LEU A 534 -50.40 6.80 59.65
N SER A 535 -50.32 7.42 60.77
CA SER A 535 -51.39 8.31 61.18
C SER A 535 -50.92 9.43 62.10
N SER A 536 -51.63 10.54 62.06
CA SER A 536 -51.45 11.65 62.97
C SER A 536 -52.84 12.08 63.56
N ASN A 537 -52.82 12.80 64.61
CA ASN A 537 -54.03 13.28 65.25
C ASN A 537 -54.04 14.80 65.51
N VAL A 538 -55.19 15.40 65.56
CA VAL A 538 -55.35 16.83 65.89
C VAL A 538 -56.52 17.04 66.79
N SER A 539 -56.41 17.97 67.72
CA SER A 539 -57.53 18.37 68.56
C SER A 539 -58.36 19.44 67.87
N VAL A 540 -59.69 19.25 67.90
CA VAL A 540 -60.71 20.17 67.41
C VAL A 540 -61.57 20.62 68.59
N ARG A 541 -61.49 21.87 68.93
CA ARG A 541 -62.27 22.47 69.98
C ARG A 541 -63.50 23.14 69.41
N LEU A 542 -64.65 22.64 69.75
CA LEU A 542 -65.95 23.23 69.39
C LEU A 542 -66.49 24.02 70.60
N GLU A 543 -66.62 25.28 70.41
CA GLU A 543 -67.25 26.20 71.38
C GLU A 543 -68.71 26.41 71.00
N ILE A 544 -69.58 25.93 71.82
CA ILE A 544 -71.05 26.13 71.59
C ILE A 544 -71.39 27.54 72.03
N VAL A 545 -72.06 28.28 71.19
CA VAL A 545 -72.44 29.65 71.42
C VAL A 545 -73.88 29.65 71.82
N ASP A 546 -74.14 30.29 72.96
CA ASP A 546 -75.48 30.47 73.57
C ASP A 546 -76.32 31.30 72.62
N GLU A 547 -77.51 30.81 72.31
CA GLU A 547 -78.56 31.51 71.63
C GLU A 547 -79.69 31.68 72.62
N ASN A 548 -80.33 32.84 72.67
CA ASN A 548 -81.37 33.14 73.60
C ASN A 548 -82.67 32.35 73.30
N ASP A 549 -82.67 31.06 73.54
CA ASP A 549 -83.78 30.15 73.27
C ASP A 549 -84.61 29.76 74.53
N ASN A 550 -84.02 30.08 75.70
CA ASN A 550 -84.71 29.87 76.95
C ASN A 550 -85.37 31.19 77.42
N ALA A 551 -86.54 31.34 76.93
CA ALA A 551 -87.35 32.50 77.36
C ALA A 551 -87.75 32.38 78.81
N PRO A 552 -87.64 33.48 79.60
CA PRO A 552 -88.30 33.51 80.91
C PRO A 552 -89.80 33.16 80.73
N GLN A 553 -90.17 32.07 81.29
CA GLN A 553 -91.58 31.65 81.19
C GLN A 553 -92.44 32.66 81.92
N VAL A 554 -93.03 33.54 81.15
CA VAL A 554 -94.21 34.31 81.60
C VAL A 554 -95.38 33.42 81.31
N LEU A 555 -96.05 33.06 82.32
CA LEU A 555 -97.22 32.18 82.29
C LEU A 555 -98.46 32.83 81.59
N TYR A 556 -98.22 33.47 80.42
CA TYR A 556 -99.31 33.80 79.52
C TYR A 556 -98.86 34.19 78.12
N PRO A 557 -99.57 33.76 77.08
CA PRO A 557 -99.15 33.84 75.69
C PRO A 557 -99.55 35.12 74.97
N PRO A 558 -99.32 35.42 73.75
CA PRO A 558 -99.52 34.65 72.54
C PRO A 558 -98.59 34.86 71.32
N ALA A 559 -98.73 33.91 70.50
CA ALA A 559 -98.89 33.91 69.05
C ALA A 559 -98.17 34.89 68.11
N GLY A 560 -97.57 34.36 67.11
CA GLY A 560 -97.76 34.88 65.78
C GLY A 560 -96.58 35.33 64.99
N SER A 561 -96.46 34.68 63.84
CA SER A 561 -96.02 35.13 62.50
C SER A 561 -94.56 35.22 62.23
N SER A 562 -94.15 34.34 61.39
CA SER A 562 -94.00 34.38 59.95
C SER A 562 -93.01 35.39 59.35
N VAL A 563 -92.40 34.94 58.31
CA VAL A 563 -91.72 35.63 57.22
C VAL A 563 -90.21 35.75 57.45
N GLY A 564 -89.39 35.38 56.58
CA GLY A 564 -89.45 35.17 55.18
C GLY A 564 -88.07 34.90 54.59
N LEU A 565 -88.20 34.30 53.53
CA LEU A 565 -87.18 34.11 52.49
C LEU A 565 -86.12 35.17 52.43
N TRP A 566 -84.90 34.74 52.25
CA TRP A 566 -84.05 35.34 51.26
C TRP A 566 -83.19 34.26 50.59
N SER A 567 -83.50 34.05 49.30
CA SER A 567 -82.74 33.29 48.34
C SER A 567 -81.43 33.97 48.04
N GLY A 568 -80.35 33.32 48.31
CA GLY A 568 -79.07 33.75 47.85
C GLY A 568 -78.87 33.41 46.35
N VAL A 569 -78.63 34.43 45.60
CA VAL A 569 -78.31 34.35 44.17
C VAL A 569 -76.96 33.69 43.94
N GLU A 570 -77.01 32.60 43.24
CA GLU A 570 -75.86 31.92 42.69
C GLU A 570 -75.38 32.68 41.45
N LEU A 571 -74.18 33.24 41.47
CA LEU A 571 -73.52 33.78 40.32
C LEU A 571 -72.39 32.81 39.95
N ALA A 572 -72.69 31.89 39.07
CA ALA A 572 -71.71 31.13 38.36
C ALA A 572 -71.19 31.97 37.17
N PRO A 573 -69.92 32.15 37.01
CA PRO A 573 -69.40 32.67 35.78
C PRO A 573 -69.42 31.57 34.72
N ARG A 574 -70.24 31.77 33.72
CA ARG A 574 -70.14 31.03 32.47
C ARG A 574 -68.81 31.34 31.79
N TRP A 575 -67.96 30.39 31.69
CA TRP A 575 -66.96 30.42 30.73
C TRP A 575 -67.54 29.94 29.41
N SER A 576 -67.55 30.85 28.43
CA SER A 576 -67.88 30.55 27.06
C SER A 576 -66.74 29.70 26.45
N GLU A 577 -67.08 28.55 25.96
CA GLU A 577 -66.19 27.80 25.07
C GLU A 577 -65.95 28.60 23.80
N PRO A 578 -64.71 28.85 23.41
CA PRO A 578 -64.41 29.20 22.01
C PRO A 578 -64.44 27.93 21.21
N GLY A 579 -65.13 28.03 20.11
CA GLY A 579 -65.44 27.00 19.14
C GLY A 579 -64.38 26.02 18.76
N ALA A 580 -64.84 24.87 18.49
CA ALA A 580 -64.13 23.80 17.78
C ALA A 580 -63.56 24.33 16.49
N LEU A 581 -62.22 24.51 16.47
CA LEU A 581 -61.50 24.57 15.25
C LEU A 581 -60.84 23.16 14.99
N ALA A 582 -61.45 22.55 14.02
CA ALA A 582 -60.97 21.45 13.20
C ALA A 582 -59.62 20.83 13.60
N GLY A 583 -59.63 19.79 14.36
CA GLY A 583 -58.54 18.80 14.47
C GLY A 583 -58.44 17.97 13.21
N GLY A 584 -57.79 18.50 12.13
CA GLY A 584 -57.68 17.79 10.89
C GLY A 584 -56.35 18.01 10.13
N SER A 585 -55.47 18.91 10.63
CA SER A 585 -54.31 19.29 9.83
C SER A 585 -53.01 18.55 10.16
N LEU A 586 -52.81 18.15 11.40
CA LEU A 586 -51.55 17.50 11.80
C LEU A 586 -51.37 16.09 11.21
N THR A 587 -52.46 15.30 11.22
CA THR A 587 -52.45 13.96 10.61
C THR A 587 -52.31 13.99 9.08
N ARG A 588 -52.91 14.98 8.42
CA ARG A 588 -52.74 15.17 6.96
C ARG A 588 -51.32 15.59 6.59
N TRP A 589 -50.69 16.47 7.38
CA TRP A 589 -49.31 16.88 7.17
C TRP A 589 -48.32 15.74 7.46
N LEU A 590 -48.58 14.90 8.45
CA LEU A 590 -47.75 13.74 8.76
C LEU A 590 -47.85 12.68 7.67
N VAL A 591 -49.03 12.40 7.14
CA VAL A 591 -49.21 11.48 6.00
C VAL A 591 -48.53 12.01 4.74
N LEU A 592 -48.62 13.32 4.46
CA LEU A 592 -47.93 13.93 3.32
C LEU A 592 -46.42 13.91 3.50
N ALA A 593 -45.88 14.13 4.70
CA ALA A 593 -44.46 14.05 4.98
C ALA A 593 -43.89 12.61 4.80
N VAL A 594 -44.62 11.61 5.31
CA VAL A 594 -44.22 10.19 5.12
C VAL A 594 -44.29 9.79 3.65
N ALA A 595 -45.33 10.23 2.92
CA ALA A 595 -45.44 9.98 1.49
C ALA A 595 -44.28 10.64 0.70
N ALA A 596 -43.94 11.89 1.06
CA ALA A 596 -42.80 12.59 0.41
C ALA A 596 -41.45 11.91 0.65
N VAL A 597 -41.18 11.49 1.90
CA VAL A 597 -39.97 10.74 2.23
C VAL A 597 -39.90 9.40 1.50
N SER A 598 -41.04 8.70 1.43
CA SER A 598 -41.12 7.43 0.66
C SER A 598 -40.86 7.62 -0.83
N CYS A 599 -41.41 8.69 -1.41
CA CYS A 599 -41.16 9.03 -2.82
C CYS A 599 -39.70 9.40 -3.07
N LEU A 600 -39.06 10.16 -2.17
CA LEU A 600 -37.64 10.49 -2.26
C LEU A 600 -36.76 9.24 -2.16
N PHE A 601 -37.12 8.32 -1.28
CA PHE A 601 -36.39 7.05 -1.14
C PHE A 601 -36.51 6.18 -2.40
N VAL A 602 -37.70 6.08 -2.97
CA VAL A 602 -37.90 5.36 -4.25
C VAL A 602 -37.15 6.05 -5.39
N ALA A 603 -37.18 7.38 -5.47
CA ALA A 603 -36.42 8.14 -6.46
C ALA A 603 -34.91 7.92 -6.31
N PHE A 604 -34.41 7.87 -5.07
CA PHE A 604 -33.00 7.57 -4.77
C PHE A 604 -32.63 6.16 -5.20
N LEU A 605 -33.45 5.15 -4.93
CA LEU A 605 -33.22 3.78 -5.40
C LEU A 605 -33.23 3.67 -6.93
N LEU A 606 -34.13 4.38 -7.59
CA LEU A 606 -34.18 4.44 -9.06
C LEU A 606 -32.93 5.14 -9.63
N LEU A 607 -32.44 6.19 -8.96
CA LEU A 607 -31.19 6.85 -9.31
C LEU A 607 -30.00 5.91 -9.19
N LEU A 608 -29.89 5.17 -8.08
CA LEU A 608 -28.85 4.17 -7.91
C LEU A 608 -28.92 3.06 -8.95
N LEU A 609 -30.13 2.61 -9.29
CA LEU A 609 -30.35 1.63 -10.34
C LEU A 609 -29.91 2.19 -11.70
N ALA A 610 -30.27 3.44 -12.00
CA ALA A 610 -29.87 4.10 -13.24
C ALA A 610 -28.35 4.30 -13.33
N LEU A 611 -27.70 4.65 -12.21
CA LEU A 611 -26.24 4.75 -12.15
C LEU A 611 -25.59 3.39 -12.36
N ARG A 612 -26.16 2.33 -11.78
CA ARG A 612 -25.67 0.96 -11.93
C ARG A 612 -25.82 0.46 -13.36
N VAL A 613 -26.96 0.74 -14.01
CA VAL A 613 -27.19 0.44 -15.43
C VAL A 613 -26.28 1.27 -16.33
N ARG A 614 -26.02 2.53 -15.98
CA ARG A 614 -25.10 3.42 -16.71
C ARG A 614 -23.65 2.95 -16.59
N ARG A 615 -23.26 2.44 -15.42
CA ARG A 615 -21.96 1.83 -15.17
C ARG A 615 -21.80 0.53 -15.98
N TRP A 616 -22.81 -0.33 -15.95
CA TRP A 616 -22.86 -1.56 -16.73
C TRP A 616 -22.83 -1.31 -18.24
N ARG A 617 -23.56 -0.29 -18.74
CA ARG A 617 -23.48 0.14 -20.15
C ARG A 617 -22.10 0.70 -20.52
N ARG A 618 -21.44 1.42 -19.61
CA ARG A 618 -20.08 1.92 -19.83
C ARG A 618 -19.07 0.77 -19.95
N GLU A 619 -19.21 -0.24 -19.12
CA GLU A 619 -18.38 -1.44 -19.16
C GLU A 619 -18.61 -2.24 -20.46
N GLN A 620 -19.84 -2.27 -20.96
CA GLN A 620 -20.15 -2.89 -22.25
C GLN A 620 -19.62 -2.08 -23.46
N LEU A 621 -19.62 -0.76 -23.39
CA LEU A 621 -19.06 0.10 -24.44
C LEU A 621 -17.52 0.03 -24.47
N LEU A 622 -16.86 -0.06 -23.31
CA LEU A 622 -15.42 -0.28 -23.23
C LEU A 622 -15.02 -1.69 -23.69
N ALA A 623 -15.88 -2.68 -23.53
CA ALA A 623 -15.68 -4.01 -24.07
C ALA A 623 -15.88 -4.10 -25.60
N ALA A 624 -16.63 -3.17 -26.18
CA ALA A 624 -16.86 -3.11 -27.63
C ALA A 624 -15.73 -2.40 -28.40
N GLU A 625 -14.98 -1.50 -27.76
CA GLU A 625 -13.83 -0.81 -28.36
C GLU A 625 -12.51 -1.60 -28.28
N SER A 626 -12.44 -2.65 -27.46
CA SER A 626 -11.26 -3.54 -27.36
C SER A 626 -11.31 -4.78 -28.25
N GLY A 627 -12.05 -4.71 -29.34
CA GLY A 627 -12.19 -5.79 -30.32
C GLY A 627 -10.99 -5.98 -31.23
N ALA A 628 -9.80 -6.24 -30.69
CA ALA A 628 -8.70 -6.84 -31.45
C ALA A 628 -7.58 -7.35 -30.54
N LEU A 629 -7.81 -8.41 -29.81
CA LEU A 629 -6.73 -9.33 -29.40
C LEU A 629 -7.29 -10.75 -29.33
N ARG A 630 -7.12 -11.43 -30.45
CA ARG A 630 -7.25 -12.89 -30.53
C ARG A 630 -6.15 -13.52 -29.68
N GLY A 631 -6.53 -14.33 -28.70
CA GLY A 631 -5.65 -15.35 -28.18
C GLY A 631 -5.30 -15.24 -26.69
N VAL A 632 -6.32 -15.19 -25.82
CA VAL A 632 -6.13 -15.62 -24.41
C VAL A 632 -7.21 -16.64 -24.13
N PRO A 633 -6.87 -17.84 -23.64
CA PRO A 633 -7.90 -18.85 -23.33
C PRO A 633 -8.77 -18.35 -22.18
N VAL A 634 -10.06 -18.41 -22.40
CA VAL A 634 -11.14 -18.03 -21.47
C VAL A 634 -11.22 -19.06 -20.33
N SER A 635 -10.21 -19.10 -19.48
CA SER A 635 -10.21 -20.03 -18.32
C SER A 635 -10.19 -19.32 -16.95
N HIS A 636 -10.36 -18.00 -16.91
CA HIS A 636 -10.42 -17.25 -15.66
C HIS A 636 -11.60 -16.29 -15.53
N PHE A 637 -12.70 -16.59 -16.16
CA PHE A 637 -13.96 -16.03 -15.71
C PHE A 637 -14.49 -16.96 -14.61
N VAL A 638 -14.52 -16.46 -13.37
CA VAL A 638 -15.42 -17.01 -12.36
C VAL A 638 -16.80 -16.83 -12.93
N GLY A 639 -17.34 -17.86 -13.56
CA GLY A 639 -18.62 -17.84 -14.18
C GLY A 639 -19.73 -17.55 -13.18
N ILE A 640 -20.87 -17.21 -13.70
CA ILE A 640 -22.14 -17.02 -12.95
C ILE A 640 -22.37 -18.11 -11.89
N ASP A 641 -21.80 -19.30 -12.10
CA ASP A 641 -21.86 -20.42 -11.17
C ASP A 641 -21.09 -20.21 -9.86
N GLY A 642 -19.97 -19.45 -9.86
CA GLY A 642 -19.26 -19.08 -8.65
C GLY A 642 -20.05 -18.11 -7.77
N VAL A 643 -20.74 -17.15 -8.39
CA VAL A 643 -21.64 -16.22 -7.70
C VAL A 643 -22.88 -16.94 -7.18
N ARG A 644 -23.39 -17.93 -7.92
CA ARG A 644 -24.50 -18.77 -7.47
C ARG A 644 -24.12 -19.64 -6.29
N ALA A 645 -22.91 -20.22 -6.30
CA ALA A 645 -22.41 -20.99 -5.18
C ALA A 645 -22.21 -20.10 -3.93
N PHE A 646 -21.72 -18.88 -4.10
CA PHE A 646 -21.59 -17.92 -3.02
C PHE A 646 -22.93 -17.46 -2.46
N LEU A 647 -23.89 -17.14 -3.34
CA LEU A 647 -25.26 -16.75 -2.92
C LEU A 647 -26.02 -17.92 -2.30
N GLN A 648 -25.81 -19.14 -2.74
CA GLN A 648 -26.36 -20.33 -2.10
C GLN A 648 -25.75 -20.57 -0.72
N SER A 649 -24.45 -20.40 -0.57
CA SER A 649 -23.77 -20.45 0.72
C SER A 649 -24.29 -19.38 1.68
N TYR A 650 -24.44 -18.14 1.18
CA TYR A 650 -24.98 -17.03 1.97
C TYR A 650 -26.44 -17.22 2.36
N SER A 651 -27.29 -17.71 1.44
CA SER A 651 -28.69 -18.00 1.75
C SER A 651 -28.83 -19.15 2.75
N HIS A 652 -27.89 -20.09 2.74
CA HIS A 652 -27.84 -21.19 3.68
C HIS A 652 -27.44 -20.73 5.09
N GLU A 653 -26.48 -19.81 5.20
CA GLU A 653 -26.10 -19.17 6.46
C GLU A 653 -27.23 -18.34 7.05
N VAL A 654 -27.95 -17.57 6.22
CA VAL A 654 -29.11 -16.79 6.67
C VAL A 654 -30.26 -17.69 7.14
N SER A 655 -30.48 -18.82 6.48
CA SER A 655 -31.48 -19.78 6.89
C SER A 655 -31.13 -20.50 8.21
N LEU A 656 -29.83 -20.73 8.44
CA LEU A 656 -29.32 -21.30 9.68
C LEU A 656 -29.46 -20.34 10.87
N THR A 657 -29.30 -19.02 10.64
CA THR A 657 -29.53 -18.00 11.68
C THR A 657 -31.00 -17.82 12.01
N ALA A 658 -31.90 -18.04 11.08
CA ALA A 658 -33.35 -18.02 11.33
C ALA A 658 -33.82 -19.23 12.12
N ASP A 659 -33.17 -20.38 11.98
CA ASP A 659 -33.52 -21.64 12.67
C ASP A 659 -32.82 -21.81 14.04
N SER A 660 -32.00 -20.83 14.44
CA SER A 660 -31.27 -20.87 15.73
C SER A 660 -32.16 -20.91 16.98
N ARG A 661 -33.48 -20.78 16.80
CA ARG A 661 -34.48 -20.97 17.89
C ARG A 661 -34.80 -22.41 18.19
N LYS A 662 -34.37 -23.34 17.31
CA LYS A 662 -34.52 -24.78 17.58
C LYS A 662 -33.13 -25.35 17.81
N SER A 663 -32.82 -25.67 19.02
CA SER A 663 -31.53 -26.13 19.54
C SER A 663 -31.00 -27.45 18.95
N GLN A 664 -31.20 -27.69 17.64
CA GLN A 664 -30.65 -28.83 16.93
C GLN A 664 -30.25 -28.43 15.51
N LEU A 665 -29.15 -27.73 15.38
CA LEU A 665 -28.43 -27.66 14.15
C LEU A 665 -27.61 -28.92 13.98
N ARG A 666 -28.23 -29.93 13.39
CA ARG A 666 -27.48 -31.07 12.88
C ARG A 666 -26.84 -30.68 11.56
N PHE A 667 -25.59 -30.27 11.61
CA PHE A 667 -24.75 -30.35 10.43
C PHE A 667 -24.44 -31.84 10.20
N SER A 668 -25.09 -32.42 9.25
CA SER A 668 -24.54 -33.64 8.66
C SER A 668 -23.36 -33.16 7.80
N GLY A 669 -22.15 -33.35 8.29
CA GLY A 669 -20.91 -32.99 7.60
C GLY A 669 -20.64 -33.81 6.32
N GLY A 670 -21.68 -34.37 5.73
CA GLY A 670 -21.57 -35.19 4.53
C GLY A 670 -22.19 -34.58 3.26
N SER A 671 -22.95 -33.50 3.38
CA SER A 671 -23.77 -33.05 2.25
C SER A 671 -23.04 -32.15 1.24
N CYS A 672 -21.88 -31.60 1.56
CA CYS A 672 -21.12 -30.80 0.61
C CYS A 672 -20.06 -31.58 -0.17
N CYS A 673 -19.67 -32.75 0.31
CA CYS A 673 -18.65 -33.57 -0.34
C CYS A 673 -19.20 -34.67 -1.24
N ASP A 674 -20.50 -35.03 -1.09
CA ASP A 674 -21.10 -36.16 -1.83
C ASP A 674 -21.63 -35.75 -3.22
N THR A 675 -21.52 -34.53 -3.65
CA THR A 675 -22.00 -34.06 -4.97
C THR A 675 -20.89 -33.74 -5.99
N LEU A 676 -19.63 -33.94 -5.65
CA LEU A 676 -18.56 -33.93 -6.63
C LEU A 676 -18.29 -35.38 -7.06
N PRO A 677 -18.45 -35.74 -8.34
CA PRO A 677 -18.01 -37.02 -8.85
C PRO A 677 -16.51 -37.11 -8.59
N ALA A 678 -16.08 -38.17 -7.93
CA ALA A 678 -14.68 -38.50 -7.75
C ALA A 678 -14.01 -38.47 -9.12
N ARG A 679 -13.10 -37.56 -9.35
CA ARG A 679 -12.17 -37.67 -10.46
C ARG A 679 -11.40 -38.97 -10.25
N PRO A 680 -11.26 -39.79 -11.26
CA PRO A 680 -10.33 -40.90 -11.18
C PRO A 680 -8.95 -40.33 -10.91
N ALA A 681 -8.28 -40.84 -9.91
CA ALA A 681 -6.89 -40.49 -9.64
C ALA A 681 -6.08 -40.73 -10.94
N PRO A 682 -5.16 -39.81 -11.30
CA PRO A 682 -4.19 -40.14 -12.34
C PRO A 682 -3.45 -41.39 -11.89
N ASP A 683 -3.34 -42.38 -12.79
CA ASP A 683 -2.58 -43.60 -12.61
C ASP A 683 -1.20 -43.25 -12.03
N GLU A 684 -0.97 -43.66 -10.81
CA GLU A 684 0.37 -43.72 -10.24
C GLU A 684 1.17 -44.67 -11.11
N PRO A 685 2.34 -44.29 -11.67
CA PRO A 685 3.22 -45.23 -12.31
C PRO A 685 3.65 -46.25 -11.25
N ALA A 686 3.43 -47.52 -11.54
CA ALA A 686 3.84 -48.61 -10.72
C ALA A 686 5.31 -48.47 -10.30
N PRO A 687 5.67 -48.78 -9.05
CA PRO A 687 7.05 -48.75 -8.62
C PRO A 687 7.85 -49.78 -9.41
N LEU A 688 8.86 -49.35 -10.11
CA LEU A 688 9.90 -50.22 -10.67
C LEU A 688 10.55 -50.97 -9.51
N LEU A 689 10.26 -52.26 -9.45
CA LEU A 689 11.02 -53.20 -8.65
C LEU A 689 12.48 -53.13 -9.10
N GLY A 690 13.29 -52.52 -8.29
CA GLY A 690 14.76 -52.67 -8.39
C GLY A 690 15.13 -54.02 -7.88
N ASP A 691 15.61 -54.88 -8.80
CA ASP A 691 16.33 -56.08 -8.45
C ASP A 691 17.69 -55.70 -7.85
N GLY A 692 17.91 -56.12 -6.72
CA GLY A 692 18.81 -57.07 -6.12
C GLY A 692 20.30 -56.69 -6.24
N ASP A 693 20.85 -56.42 -5.10
CA ASP A 693 22.20 -56.81 -4.72
C ASP A 693 22.58 -58.23 -5.20
N PRO A 694 23.87 -58.58 -5.32
CA PRO A 694 24.92 -58.45 -4.31
C PRO A 694 26.38 -58.33 -4.83
N ALA A 695 27.19 -57.61 -4.18
CA ALA A 695 28.52 -57.97 -3.64
C ALA A 695 29.34 -56.69 -3.35
#